data_9d33f719fa5bb56ed600166ce8100d13
#
_entry.id   9d33f719fa5bb56ed600166ce8100d13
#
_cell.length_a   1.000
_cell.length_b   1.000
_cell.length_c   1.000
_cell.angle_alpha   90.00
_cell.angle_beta   90.00
_cell.angle_gamma   90.00
#
_symmetry.space_group_name_H-M   'P 1'
#
loop_
_entity.id
_entity.type
_entity.pdbx_description
1 polymer ?
#
loop_
_entity_poly.entity_id
_entity_poly.type
_entity_poly.pdbx_seq_one_letter_code
_entity_poly.pdbx_strand_id
1 'polypeptide(L)'
;MSIRFDSDSRIFVLETAHTSYHMKVDALGHLLHLYYGKTIGTGDLMQLYPRTDRGFSPDYYAYRTHRGVSPDLLPQEYTGCNVGDFRLSCLTVADSRGAFGADFTYVSHTVEAGKYQLTGLPCAHAEENDAETLIVRMQDEATGLTLELLYGVFAQQDVITRAARLTNHGDTPLRLDKAASACLDLPFGRWDLLHFHGRHAMERQLEREAVGTNIQTISSVRGSSSHHNNPFLILCQRDATETSGACYGVMMVYSGSYQMEVERSQTGLVRVVSGIQEERFAWNLKPGETFDTPEVILSFAAEGLTPLSQQYHRFLRRNICRGPWKGKCRPVLINNWEATYFDFNTEKIVKIAEKAASLGVEMMVLDDGWFGTRNDDNQGLGDWTVNCEKLPGGLDPLIQQINALGMKFGLWIEPEMVNENSQLYRTHPDWALTLPGRKPAMGRNQLVLDLSRPEVVDYLAEAIGKLLREHHIEYIKWDMNRSMSDVYSRAFPAEQQGEIMHRYMLGVYALAERLTRGFPEVLFEGCAGGGGRFDAGMLCYYPQIWCSDDTDAIERLTIQHGTSFGYPVCTMGAHVSACPNHQTGRTTPIDTRAVVAMSGTFGYELDLGKLKRAECTAVKNQIKRFKRLNDLIRTGDYYRLTDPAENTYFTAWQFAAEDGSEALLNLVVTHPQANPLPIHLCFRGLEENAVYELDGIDYFGSQYVHDVEDGIHKGMRFSGSTLLYAGLVLPQLFGDYPSVQLHLTRKG
;
A
#
# COMPACT_ATOMS: atom_id res chain seq x y z
N MET A 1 -17.26 -23.32 -9.16
CA MET A 1 -17.62 -21.97 -9.64
C MET A 1 -17.92 -21.14 -8.42
N SER A 2 -17.18 -20.05 -8.26
CA SER A 2 -17.39 -19.09 -7.18
C SER A 2 -18.46 -18.06 -7.50
N ILE A 3 -18.91 -17.99 -8.77
CA ILE A 3 -19.93 -17.06 -9.25
C ILE A 3 -21.14 -17.83 -9.75
N ARG A 4 -22.33 -17.49 -9.25
CA ARG A 4 -23.61 -18.07 -9.66
C ARG A 4 -24.64 -16.98 -9.93
N PHE A 5 -25.51 -17.21 -10.89
CA PHE A 5 -26.68 -16.40 -11.19
C PHE A 5 -27.94 -17.26 -11.21
N ASP A 6 -28.90 -16.96 -10.38
CA ASP A 6 -30.23 -17.55 -10.40
C ASP A 6 -31.15 -16.68 -11.30
N SER A 7 -31.54 -17.24 -12.44
CA SER A 7 -32.37 -16.54 -13.41
C SER A 7 -33.79 -16.23 -12.94
N ASP A 8 -34.35 -17.05 -12.05
CA ASP A 8 -35.72 -16.91 -11.59
C ASP A 8 -35.86 -15.77 -10.58
N SER A 9 -34.93 -15.73 -9.60
CA SER A 9 -34.88 -14.67 -8.59
C SER A 9 -34.06 -13.46 -9.04
N ARG A 10 -33.29 -13.55 -10.13
CA ARG A 10 -32.33 -12.57 -10.67
C ARG A 10 -31.28 -12.18 -9.64
N ILE A 11 -30.77 -13.17 -8.89
CA ILE A 11 -29.78 -12.98 -7.83
C ILE A 11 -28.42 -13.49 -8.29
N PHE A 12 -27.38 -12.65 -8.15
CA PHE A 12 -26.00 -13.05 -8.23
C PHE A 12 -25.48 -13.41 -6.84
N VAL A 13 -24.68 -14.47 -6.77
CA VAL A 13 -23.97 -14.88 -5.57
C VAL A 13 -22.51 -15.11 -5.95
N LEU A 14 -21.62 -14.35 -5.31
CA LEU A 14 -20.18 -14.52 -5.41
C LEU A 14 -19.71 -15.14 -4.08
N GLU A 15 -19.05 -16.28 -4.14
CA GLU A 15 -18.61 -17.03 -2.95
C GLU A 15 -17.10 -17.15 -2.91
N THR A 16 -16.54 -16.93 -1.73
CA THR A 16 -15.17 -17.28 -1.38
C THR A 16 -15.17 -18.40 -0.32
N ALA A 17 -14.01 -18.77 0.20
CA ALA A 17 -13.91 -19.82 1.21
C ALA A 17 -14.78 -19.55 2.45
N HIS A 18 -14.83 -18.28 2.90
CA HIS A 18 -15.52 -17.91 4.14
C HIS A 18 -16.51 -16.75 3.97
N THR A 19 -16.61 -16.16 2.77
CA THR A 19 -17.49 -15.01 2.53
C THR A 19 -18.44 -15.22 1.37
N SER A 20 -19.56 -14.48 1.37
CA SER A 20 -20.45 -14.40 0.21
C SER A 20 -20.91 -12.95 -0.03
N TYR A 21 -21.05 -12.63 -1.32
CA TYR A 21 -21.49 -11.33 -1.82
C TYR A 21 -22.73 -11.53 -2.68
N HIS A 22 -23.84 -10.92 -2.33
CA HIS A 22 -25.14 -11.11 -2.97
C HIS A 22 -25.64 -9.81 -3.60
N MET A 23 -26.07 -9.90 -4.84
CA MET A 23 -26.70 -8.79 -5.60
C MET A 23 -27.99 -9.25 -6.25
N LYS A 24 -28.90 -8.33 -6.52
CA LYS A 24 -30.17 -8.61 -7.21
C LYS A 24 -30.47 -7.57 -8.26
N VAL A 25 -30.92 -8.03 -9.42
CA VAL A 25 -31.54 -7.14 -10.40
C VAL A 25 -33.02 -7.03 -10.08
N ASP A 26 -33.48 -5.84 -9.71
CA ASP A 26 -34.89 -5.61 -9.34
C ASP A 26 -35.83 -5.55 -10.55
N ALA A 27 -37.12 -5.29 -10.29
CA ALA A 27 -38.15 -5.22 -11.33
C ALA A 27 -37.96 -4.02 -12.28
N LEU A 28 -37.24 -2.98 -11.87
CA LEU A 28 -36.95 -1.80 -12.70
C LEU A 28 -35.61 -1.94 -13.46
N GLY A 29 -34.87 -3.01 -13.21
CA GLY A 29 -33.55 -3.25 -13.81
C GLY A 29 -32.38 -2.70 -13.02
N HIS A 30 -32.58 -2.16 -11.80
CA HIS A 30 -31.47 -1.71 -10.99
C HIS A 30 -30.73 -2.89 -10.36
N LEU A 31 -29.40 -2.82 -10.33
CA LEU A 31 -28.55 -3.79 -9.63
C LEU A 31 -28.38 -3.34 -8.17
N LEU A 32 -28.95 -4.11 -7.26
CA LEU A 32 -28.98 -3.82 -5.83
C LEU A 32 -27.95 -4.67 -5.08
N HIS A 33 -27.21 -4.06 -4.17
CA HIS A 33 -26.41 -4.74 -3.16
C HIS A 33 -27.33 -5.36 -2.10
N LEU A 34 -27.20 -6.66 -1.83
CA LEU A 34 -28.02 -7.29 -0.81
C LEU A 34 -27.22 -7.65 0.43
N TYR A 35 -25.97 -8.11 0.26
CA TYR A 35 -25.17 -8.59 1.37
C TYR A 35 -23.71 -8.77 0.96
N TYR A 36 -22.79 -8.44 1.85
CA TYR A 36 -21.41 -8.88 1.84
C TYR A 36 -20.99 -9.20 3.28
N GLY A 37 -20.38 -10.37 3.51
CA GLY A 37 -19.96 -10.79 4.83
C GLY A 37 -19.66 -12.29 4.90
N LYS A 38 -19.80 -12.87 6.10
CA LYS A 38 -19.63 -14.33 6.30
C LYS A 38 -20.59 -15.10 5.39
N THR A 39 -20.15 -16.24 4.87
CA THR A 39 -20.95 -17.09 3.99
C THR A 39 -22.33 -17.39 4.58
N ILE A 40 -23.36 -17.10 3.82
CA ILE A 40 -24.77 -17.40 4.14
C ILE A 40 -25.41 -18.24 3.03
N GLY A 41 -26.51 -18.91 3.36
CA GLY A 41 -27.30 -19.65 2.37
C GLY A 41 -27.97 -18.75 1.33
N THR A 42 -28.52 -19.37 0.28
CA THR A 42 -29.27 -18.69 -0.77
C THR A 42 -30.67 -18.29 -0.31
N GLY A 43 -31.13 -17.12 -0.74
CA GLY A 43 -32.46 -16.60 -0.46
C GLY A 43 -32.63 -15.19 -0.95
N ASP A 44 -33.88 -14.71 -1.01
CA ASP A 44 -34.14 -13.30 -1.31
C ASP A 44 -33.97 -12.46 -0.04
N LEU A 45 -32.89 -11.67 0.00
CA LEU A 45 -32.54 -10.81 1.13
C LEU A 45 -33.20 -9.42 1.07
N MET A 46 -34.12 -9.17 0.14
CA MET A 46 -34.82 -7.87 0.02
C MET A 46 -35.57 -7.45 1.28
N GLN A 47 -35.92 -8.39 2.16
CA GLN A 47 -36.48 -8.10 3.48
C GLN A 47 -35.56 -7.27 4.38
N LEU A 48 -34.25 -7.27 4.13
CA LEU A 48 -33.29 -6.42 4.85
C LEU A 48 -33.42 -4.94 4.47
N TYR A 49 -34.07 -4.66 3.34
CA TYR A 49 -34.27 -3.31 2.79
C TYR A 49 -35.74 -3.04 2.56
N PRO A 50 -36.56 -2.90 3.63
CA PRO A 50 -38.00 -2.70 3.50
C PRO A 50 -38.30 -1.40 2.78
N ARG A 51 -39.18 -1.48 1.79
CA ARG A 51 -39.67 -0.32 1.03
C ARG A 51 -40.75 0.38 1.83
N THR A 52 -40.52 1.65 2.15
CA THR A 52 -41.47 2.47 2.90
C THR A 52 -41.56 3.87 2.31
N ASP A 53 -42.74 4.51 2.41
CA ASP A 53 -42.89 5.92 2.06
C ASP A 53 -41.99 6.78 2.97
N ARG A 54 -41.08 7.57 2.37
CA ARG A 54 -40.16 8.49 3.05
C ARG A 54 -40.56 9.97 2.90
N GLY A 55 -41.79 10.21 2.57
CA GLY A 55 -42.38 11.56 2.53
C GLY A 55 -41.83 12.40 1.37
N PHE A 56 -40.65 12.98 1.50
CA PHE A 56 -40.09 13.91 0.53
C PHE A 56 -39.06 13.29 -0.43
N SER A 57 -38.70 12.02 -0.25
CA SER A 57 -37.84 11.32 -1.22
C SER A 57 -38.62 11.06 -2.52
N PRO A 58 -37.98 11.23 -3.69
CA PRO A 58 -38.65 10.99 -4.97
C PRO A 58 -38.88 9.50 -5.21
N ASP A 59 -40.00 9.15 -5.82
CA ASP A 59 -40.23 7.79 -6.30
C ASP A 59 -39.93 7.69 -7.81
N TYR A 60 -39.50 6.52 -8.27
CA TYR A 60 -39.46 6.27 -9.71
C TYR A 60 -40.83 6.48 -10.37
N TYR A 61 -40.85 7.04 -11.57
CA TYR A 61 -42.07 7.37 -12.27
C TYR A 61 -43.04 6.18 -12.39
N ALA A 62 -42.55 4.98 -12.55
CA ALA A 62 -43.36 3.76 -12.60
C ALA A 62 -44.10 3.47 -11.27
N TYR A 63 -43.58 3.95 -10.15
CA TYR A 63 -44.14 3.75 -8.81
C TYR A 63 -44.74 5.00 -8.17
N ARG A 64 -44.92 6.09 -8.94
CA ARG A 64 -45.43 7.40 -8.44
C ARG A 64 -46.75 7.33 -7.66
N THR A 65 -47.54 6.27 -7.83
CA THR A 65 -48.81 6.08 -7.14
C THR A 65 -48.71 5.22 -5.87
N HIS A 66 -47.57 4.55 -5.64
CA HIS A 66 -47.39 3.59 -4.54
C HIS A 66 -46.39 4.07 -3.47
N ARG A 67 -45.66 5.15 -3.71
CA ARG A 67 -44.75 5.83 -2.80
C ARG A 67 -44.00 4.90 -1.85
N GLY A 68 -42.96 4.33 -2.30
CA GLY A 68 -42.12 3.42 -1.49
C GLY A 68 -40.97 2.79 -2.29
N VAL A 69 -40.80 3.25 -3.54
CA VAL A 69 -39.68 2.78 -4.40
C VAL A 69 -38.88 3.99 -4.82
N SER A 70 -38.10 4.49 -3.89
CA SER A 70 -37.21 5.64 -4.09
C SER A 70 -35.78 5.24 -4.32
N PRO A 71 -35.08 5.86 -5.27
CA PRO A 71 -33.62 5.72 -5.42
C PRO A 71 -32.86 5.95 -4.11
N ASP A 72 -33.34 6.90 -3.29
CA ASP A 72 -32.75 7.29 -1.99
C ASP A 72 -32.76 6.17 -0.93
N LEU A 73 -33.50 5.09 -1.18
CA LEU A 73 -33.64 3.96 -0.27
C LEU A 73 -32.99 2.68 -0.80
N LEU A 74 -32.75 2.59 -2.10
CA LEU A 74 -32.25 1.37 -2.73
C LEU A 74 -30.73 1.24 -2.53
N PRO A 75 -30.24 0.09 -2.05
CA PRO A 75 -28.83 -0.16 -1.91
C PRO A 75 -28.20 -0.51 -3.27
N GLN A 76 -28.04 0.47 -4.15
CA GLN A 76 -27.50 0.24 -5.49
C GLN A 76 -26.01 -0.08 -5.48
N GLU A 77 -25.59 -1.01 -6.32
CA GLU A 77 -24.18 -1.38 -6.51
C GLU A 77 -23.33 -0.26 -7.12
N TYR A 78 -23.96 0.63 -7.88
CA TYR A 78 -23.31 1.78 -8.48
C TYR A 78 -24.35 2.87 -8.75
N THR A 79 -24.19 4.02 -8.13
CA THR A 79 -25.17 5.09 -8.19
C THR A 79 -24.72 6.24 -9.07
N GLY A 80 -25.60 6.70 -9.97
CA GLY A 80 -25.44 7.99 -10.63
C GLY A 80 -25.90 9.14 -9.74
N CYS A 81 -25.56 10.35 -10.14
CA CYS A 81 -26.05 11.56 -9.48
C CYS A 81 -27.35 12.06 -10.10
N ASN A 82 -28.06 12.94 -9.41
CA ASN A 82 -29.21 13.74 -9.89
C ASN A 82 -30.42 12.92 -10.40
N VAL A 83 -30.56 11.68 -9.91
CA VAL A 83 -31.67 10.77 -10.28
C VAL A 83 -32.53 10.37 -9.07
N GLY A 84 -32.37 11.09 -7.96
CA GLY A 84 -33.20 10.93 -6.76
C GLY A 84 -32.54 10.12 -5.63
N ASP A 85 -31.32 9.64 -5.77
CA ASP A 85 -30.47 9.22 -4.65
C ASP A 85 -29.66 10.44 -4.17
N PHE A 86 -29.86 10.84 -2.92
CA PHE A 86 -29.17 12.01 -2.32
C PHE A 86 -27.95 11.62 -1.49
N ARG A 87 -27.63 10.33 -1.42
CA ARG A 87 -26.44 9.80 -0.76
C ARG A 87 -25.24 9.94 -1.69
N LEU A 88 -24.06 9.59 -1.20
CA LEU A 88 -22.83 9.54 -1.98
C LEU A 88 -23.04 8.82 -3.31
N SER A 89 -22.75 9.51 -4.42
CA SER A 89 -22.82 8.97 -5.78
C SER A 89 -21.47 8.42 -6.25
N CYS A 90 -21.50 7.45 -7.16
CA CYS A 90 -20.32 6.90 -7.81
C CYS A 90 -19.94 7.65 -9.07
N LEU A 91 -20.89 8.27 -9.74
CA LEU A 91 -20.67 8.92 -11.02
C LEU A 91 -21.34 10.29 -11.07
N THR A 92 -20.58 11.27 -11.53
CA THR A 92 -21.12 12.55 -11.99
C THR A 92 -20.73 12.71 -13.46
N VAL A 93 -21.72 12.70 -14.32
CA VAL A 93 -21.52 12.82 -15.77
C VAL A 93 -22.45 13.90 -16.32
N ALA A 94 -21.89 14.76 -17.20
CA ALA A 94 -22.64 15.80 -17.90
C ALA A 94 -22.59 15.57 -19.41
N ASP A 95 -23.72 15.81 -20.08
CA ASP A 95 -23.79 15.78 -21.54
C ASP A 95 -23.33 17.13 -22.17
N SER A 96 -23.29 17.21 -23.48
CA SER A 96 -22.86 18.40 -24.23
C SER A 96 -23.77 19.63 -24.03
N ARG A 97 -24.96 19.47 -23.46
CA ARG A 97 -25.90 20.56 -23.11
C ARG A 97 -25.73 21.05 -21.68
N GLY A 98 -24.88 20.37 -20.89
CA GLY A 98 -24.70 20.64 -19.48
C GLY A 98 -25.74 19.96 -18.56
N ALA A 99 -26.61 19.11 -19.10
CA ALA A 99 -27.47 18.27 -18.28
C ALA A 99 -26.62 17.17 -17.65
N PHE A 100 -26.74 16.99 -16.31
CA PHE A 100 -25.99 16.00 -15.57
C PHE A 100 -26.92 15.01 -14.86
N GLY A 101 -26.52 13.77 -14.84
CA GLY A 101 -27.25 12.65 -14.25
C GLY A 101 -27.03 11.36 -15.01
N ALA A 102 -27.12 10.24 -14.33
CA ALA A 102 -27.11 8.92 -14.94
C ALA A 102 -27.97 7.96 -14.12
N ASP A 103 -28.80 7.16 -14.79
CA ASP A 103 -29.63 6.12 -14.19
C ASP A 103 -29.41 4.81 -14.97
N PHE A 104 -28.67 3.89 -14.35
CA PHE A 104 -28.24 2.67 -15.01
C PHE A 104 -29.21 1.53 -14.78
N THR A 105 -29.61 0.88 -15.87
CA THR A 105 -30.39 -0.36 -15.85
C THR A 105 -29.57 -1.54 -16.38
N TYR A 106 -29.77 -2.71 -15.79
CA TYR A 106 -29.14 -3.96 -16.19
C TYR A 106 -29.51 -4.36 -17.62
N VAL A 107 -28.50 -4.74 -18.39
CA VAL A 107 -28.63 -5.24 -19.76
C VAL A 107 -28.31 -6.73 -19.83
N SER A 108 -27.11 -7.11 -19.36
CA SER A 108 -26.58 -8.47 -19.45
C SER A 108 -25.44 -8.70 -18.46
N HIS A 109 -24.97 -9.94 -18.38
CA HIS A 109 -23.75 -10.27 -17.66
C HIS A 109 -22.99 -11.39 -18.37
N THR A 110 -21.70 -11.50 -18.07
CA THR A 110 -20.85 -12.63 -18.42
C THR A 110 -20.04 -13.08 -17.20
N VAL A 111 -19.72 -14.38 -17.17
CA VAL A 111 -18.79 -14.96 -16.19
C VAL A 111 -17.64 -15.58 -16.98
N GLU A 112 -16.43 -15.16 -16.65
CA GLU A 112 -15.21 -15.56 -17.37
C GLU A 112 -14.21 -16.18 -16.39
N ALA A 113 -13.45 -17.16 -16.87
CA ALA A 113 -12.32 -17.70 -16.12
C ALA A 113 -11.17 -16.67 -16.08
N GLY A 114 -10.49 -16.60 -14.92
CA GLY A 114 -9.38 -15.68 -14.72
C GLY A 114 -9.83 -14.28 -14.27
N LYS A 115 -8.87 -13.36 -14.29
CA LYS A 115 -9.03 -11.98 -13.79
C LYS A 115 -9.10 -10.99 -14.93
N TYR A 116 -10.05 -10.05 -14.87
CA TYR A 116 -10.13 -8.93 -15.81
C TYR A 116 -8.85 -8.07 -15.78
N GLN A 117 -8.62 -7.33 -16.85
CA GLN A 117 -7.52 -6.38 -16.98
C GLN A 117 -8.08 -4.96 -17.18
N LEU A 118 -7.31 -3.96 -16.73
CA LEU A 118 -7.61 -2.55 -16.89
C LEU A 118 -6.57 -1.88 -17.79
N THR A 119 -7.02 -0.96 -18.62
CA THR A 119 -6.15 -0.30 -19.60
C THR A 119 -5.24 0.73 -18.93
N GLY A 120 -3.93 0.48 -18.94
CA GLY A 120 -2.92 1.41 -18.40
C GLY A 120 -2.90 1.54 -16.87
N LEU A 121 -3.75 0.81 -16.15
CA LEU A 121 -3.83 0.80 -14.69
C LEU A 121 -3.28 -0.50 -14.11
N PRO A 122 -2.62 -0.45 -12.95
CA PRO A 122 -2.29 -1.65 -12.19
C PRO A 122 -3.56 -2.33 -11.67
N CYS A 123 -3.55 -3.65 -11.66
CA CYS A 123 -4.61 -4.45 -11.07
C CYS A 123 -4.05 -5.79 -10.58
N ALA A 124 -4.82 -6.48 -9.74
CA ALA A 124 -4.51 -7.82 -9.31
C ALA A 124 -4.39 -8.76 -10.50
N HIS A 125 -3.47 -9.71 -10.43
CA HIS A 125 -3.32 -10.77 -11.41
C HIS A 125 -3.71 -12.12 -10.79
N ALA A 126 -4.27 -13.01 -11.60
CA ALA A 126 -4.55 -14.39 -11.23
C ALA A 126 -3.49 -15.31 -11.82
N GLU A 127 -3.15 -16.35 -11.06
CA GLU A 127 -2.51 -17.55 -11.60
C GLU A 127 -3.60 -18.46 -12.20
N GLU A 128 -3.24 -19.52 -12.88
CA GLU A 128 -4.19 -20.42 -13.53
C GLU A 128 -5.22 -20.94 -12.52
N ASN A 129 -6.51 -20.73 -12.79
CA ASN A 129 -7.67 -21.13 -11.94
C ASN A 129 -7.76 -20.45 -10.56
N ASP A 130 -7.08 -19.33 -10.34
CA ASP A 130 -7.04 -18.62 -9.06
C ASP A 130 -8.21 -17.64 -8.89
N ALA A 131 -8.86 -17.23 -10.00
CA ALA A 131 -9.96 -16.29 -9.99
C ALA A 131 -11.01 -16.57 -11.08
N GLU A 132 -12.21 -16.06 -10.85
CA GLU A 132 -13.28 -15.90 -11.85
C GLU A 132 -13.67 -14.42 -11.92
N THR A 133 -14.08 -13.96 -13.10
CA THR A 133 -14.57 -12.59 -13.32
C THR A 133 -16.05 -12.59 -13.64
N LEU A 134 -16.83 -11.77 -12.91
CA LEU A 134 -18.18 -11.37 -13.31
C LEU A 134 -18.12 -9.97 -13.92
N ILE A 135 -18.72 -9.82 -15.09
CA ILE A 135 -18.94 -8.52 -15.75
C ILE A 135 -20.44 -8.29 -15.82
N VAL A 136 -20.94 -7.28 -15.14
CA VAL A 136 -22.33 -6.86 -15.22
C VAL A 136 -22.43 -5.62 -16.08
N ARG A 137 -23.11 -5.73 -17.24
CA ARG A 137 -23.32 -4.61 -18.17
C ARG A 137 -24.63 -3.93 -17.84
N MET A 138 -24.57 -2.62 -17.67
CA MET A 138 -25.67 -1.70 -17.43
C MET A 138 -25.62 -0.54 -18.43
N GLN A 139 -26.74 0.11 -18.66
CA GLN A 139 -26.83 1.23 -19.61
C GLN A 139 -27.68 2.35 -19.07
N ASP A 140 -27.27 3.58 -19.30
CA ASP A 140 -28.10 4.77 -19.24
C ASP A 140 -28.57 5.13 -20.66
N GLU A 141 -29.83 4.91 -20.93
CA GLU A 141 -30.44 5.12 -22.27
C GLU A 141 -30.40 6.60 -22.69
N ALA A 142 -30.46 7.54 -21.73
CA ALA A 142 -30.56 8.96 -22.01
C ALA A 142 -29.27 9.54 -22.60
N THR A 143 -28.13 9.05 -22.16
CA THR A 143 -26.79 9.52 -22.59
C THR A 143 -26.12 8.55 -23.57
N GLY A 144 -26.59 7.31 -23.65
CA GLY A 144 -25.91 6.24 -24.38
C GLY A 144 -24.65 5.72 -23.64
N LEU A 145 -24.49 6.04 -22.37
CA LEU A 145 -23.36 5.59 -21.56
C LEU A 145 -23.58 4.16 -21.09
N THR A 146 -22.62 3.27 -21.41
CA THR A 146 -22.59 1.92 -20.89
C THR A 146 -21.64 1.86 -19.69
N LEU A 147 -22.09 1.18 -18.64
CA LEU A 147 -21.31 0.85 -17.43
C LEU A 147 -21.11 -0.66 -17.37
N GLU A 148 -19.87 -1.12 -17.29
CA GLU A 148 -19.51 -2.49 -16.94
C GLU A 148 -18.95 -2.49 -15.51
N LEU A 149 -19.63 -3.18 -14.60
CA LEU A 149 -19.12 -3.45 -13.26
C LEU A 149 -18.32 -4.75 -13.29
N LEU A 150 -17.05 -4.67 -12.91
CA LEU A 150 -16.09 -5.76 -12.96
C LEU A 150 -15.87 -6.28 -11.54
N TYR A 151 -16.10 -7.58 -11.34
CA TYR A 151 -15.87 -8.28 -10.08
C TYR A 151 -14.88 -9.42 -10.32
N GLY A 152 -13.69 -9.36 -9.74
CA GLY A 152 -12.73 -10.47 -9.71
C GLY A 152 -12.86 -11.21 -8.39
N VAL A 153 -13.22 -12.49 -8.42
CA VAL A 153 -13.47 -13.31 -7.23
C VAL A 153 -12.30 -14.26 -7.03
N PHE A 154 -11.53 -14.05 -5.95
CA PHE A 154 -10.42 -14.91 -5.53
C PHE A 154 -10.89 -15.81 -4.39
N ALA A 155 -11.51 -16.93 -4.76
CA ALA A 155 -12.27 -17.77 -3.84
C ALA A 155 -11.45 -18.28 -2.64
N GLN A 156 -10.19 -18.68 -2.85
CA GLN A 156 -9.33 -19.24 -1.80
C GLN A 156 -8.69 -18.20 -0.88
N GLN A 157 -8.87 -16.90 -1.17
CA GLN A 157 -8.19 -15.81 -0.47
C GLN A 157 -9.14 -14.85 0.23
N ASP A 158 -10.44 -15.11 0.17
CA ASP A 158 -11.50 -14.26 0.72
C ASP A 158 -11.42 -12.80 0.22
N VAL A 159 -11.13 -12.65 -1.08
CA VAL A 159 -10.96 -11.34 -1.71
C VAL A 159 -11.86 -11.22 -2.93
N ILE A 160 -12.52 -10.06 -3.04
CA ILE A 160 -13.24 -9.63 -4.23
C ILE A 160 -12.62 -8.31 -4.70
N THR A 161 -12.20 -8.24 -5.97
CA THR A 161 -11.74 -6.98 -6.56
C THR A 161 -12.84 -6.35 -7.38
N ARG A 162 -12.89 -5.02 -7.40
CA ARG A 162 -13.91 -4.24 -8.13
C ARG A 162 -13.28 -3.12 -8.96
N ALA A 163 -13.84 -2.89 -10.13
CA ALA A 163 -13.60 -1.71 -10.95
C ALA A 163 -14.86 -1.41 -11.77
N ALA A 164 -14.92 -0.22 -12.36
CA ALA A 164 -15.95 0.19 -13.30
C ALA A 164 -15.32 0.57 -14.65
N ARG A 165 -15.98 0.20 -15.73
CA ARG A 165 -15.62 0.58 -17.10
C ARG A 165 -16.77 1.35 -17.72
N LEU A 166 -16.51 2.56 -18.17
CA LEU A 166 -17.49 3.47 -18.77
C LEU A 166 -17.20 3.63 -20.27
N THR A 167 -18.16 3.30 -21.13
CA THR A 167 -18.02 3.45 -22.59
C THR A 167 -19.11 4.35 -23.14
N ASN A 168 -18.72 5.40 -23.84
CA ASN A 168 -19.67 6.31 -24.50
C ASN A 168 -20.10 5.75 -25.85
N HIS A 169 -21.31 5.21 -25.94
CA HIS A 169 -21.95 4.77 -27.18
C HIS A 169 -22.89 5.83 -27.78
N GLY A 170 -23.00 7.00 -27.15
CA GLY A 170 -23.76 8.14 -27.69
C GLY A 170 -23.01 8.85 -28.82
N ASP A 171 -23.65 9.85 -29.40
CA ASP A 171 -23.12 10.62 -30.53
C ASP A 171 -22.35 11.88 -30.13
N THR A 172 -22.35 12.25 -28.84
CA THR A 172 -21.71 13.45 -28.31
C THR A 172 -20.76 13.14 -27.15
N PRO A 173 -19.72 13.97 -26.96
CA PRO A 173 -18.83 13.80 -25.81
C PRO A 173 -19.59 13.94 -24.48
N LEU A 174 -19.18 13.13 -23.50
CA LEU A 174 -19.62 13.20 -22.11
C LEU A 174 -18.46 13.68 -21.24
N ARG A 175 -18.76 14.51 -20.24
CA ARG A 175 -17.77 14.93 -19.25
C ARG A 175 -18.01 14.20 -17.95
N LEU A 176 -17.01 13.41 -17.51
CA LEU A 176 -17.01 12.75 -16.22
C LEU A 176 -16.34 13.67 -15.20
N ASP A 177 -17.10 14.16 -14.21
CA ASP A 177 -16.58 14.99 -13.11
C ASP A 177 -16.30 14.14 -11.85
N LYS A 178 -16.90 12.95 -11.76
CA LYS A 178 -16.61 11.89 -10.77
C LYS A 178 -16.75 10.53 -11.43
N ALA A 179 -15.83 9.62 -11.15
CA ALA A 179 -15.90 8.22 -11.57
C ALA A 179 -15.30 7.33 -10.46
N ALA A 180 -16.18 6.78 -9.61
CA ALA A 180 -15.77 5.87 -8.55
C ALA A 180 -15.54 4.45 -9.08
N SER A 181 -14.67 3.73 -8.39
CA SER A 181 -14.33 2.33 -8.69
C SER A 181 -15.30 1.35 -8.04
N ALA A 182 -15.78 1.68 -6.84
CA ALA A 182 -16.62 0.81 -6.04
C ALA A 182 -17.55 1.60 -5.13
N CYS A 183 -18.73 1.03 -4.90
CA CYS A 183 -19.68 1.39 -3.87
C CYS A 183 -19.99 0.14 -3.05
N LEU A 184 -20.09 0.28 -1.73
CA LEU A 184 -20.45 -0.79 -0.82
C LEU A 184 -21.37 -0.26 0.26
N ASP A 185 -22.58 -0.81 0.34
CA ASP A 185 -23.53 -0.53 1.42
C ASP A 185 -23.39 -1.61 2.50
N LEU A 186 -23.00 -1.22 3.71
CA LEU A 186 -22.82 -2.14 4.83
C LEU A 186 -24.13 -2.47 5.54
N PRO A 187 -24.24 -3.63 6.18
CA PRO A 187 -25.37 -3.98 7.03
C PRO A 187 -25.62 -2.96 8.14
N PHE A 188 -26.85 -2.95 8.66
CA PHE A 188 -27.19 -2.13 9.82
C PHE A 188 -26.27 -2.47 11.01
N GLY A 189 -25.83 -1.44 11.72
CA GLY A 189 -24.95 -1.61 12.85
C GLY A 189 -24.26 -0.32 13.28
N ARG A 190 -23.38 -0.48 14.28
CA ARG A 190 -22.47 0.58 14.72
C ARG A 190 -21.08 0.26 14.21
N TRP A 191 -20.57 1.12 13.36
CA TRP A 191 -19.31 0.96 12.69
C TRP A 191 -18.31 2.02 13.13
N ASP A 192 -17.06 1.62 13.27
CA ASP A 192 -15.92 2.50 13.38
C ASP A 192 -15.14 2.46 12.07
N LEU A 193 -14.60 3.61 11.69
CA LEU A 193 -13.68 3.80 10.58
C LEU A 193 -12.26 3.82 11.12
N LEU A 194 -11.41 2.92 10.64
CA LEU A 194 -9.97 2.95 10.84
C LEU A 194 -9.32 3.45 9.56
N HIS A 195 -8.45 4.44 9.70
CA HIS A 195 -7.67 4.98 8.58
C HIS A 195 -6.25 5.34 9.02
N PHE A 196 -5.39 5.59 8.05
CA PHE A 196 -3.96 5.72 8.25
C PHE A 196 -3.50 7.08 7.74
N HIS A 197 -3.40 8.04 8.63
CA HIS A 197 -2.98 9.40 8.33
C HIS A 197 -1.49 9.61 8.63
N GLY A 198 -0.96 10.78 8.26
CA GLY A 198 0.42 11.10 8.61
C GLY A 198 0.96 12.34 7.93
N ARG A 199 2.28 12.39 7.89
CA ARG A 199 3.09 13.40 7.24
C ARG A 199 4.43 12.78 6.85
N HIS A 200 5.27 13.50 6.12
CA HIS A 200 6.64 13.08 5.87
C HIS A 200 7.34 12.67 7.18
N ALA A 201 7.98 11.52 7.18
CA ALA A 201 8.68 10.92 8.32
C ALA A 201 7.79 10.54 9.52
N MET A 202 6.47 10.51 9.34
CA MET A 202 5.48 10.03 10.32
C MET A 202 4.27 9.47 9.58
N GLU A 203 4.50 8.52 8.69
CA GLU A 203 3.48 7.93 7.83
C GLU A 203 2.63 6.90 8.56
N ARG A 204 1.41 6.72 8.05
CA ARG A 204 0.46 5.65 8.43
C ARG A 204 0.23 5.49 9.92
N GLN A 205 0.01 6.61 10.61
CA GLN A 205 -0.47 6.60 11.98
C GLN A 205 -1.94 6.16 11.98
N LEU A 206 -2.26 5.15 12.79
CA LEU A 206 -3.61 4.63 12.92
C LEU A 206 -4.52 5.64 13.62
N GLU A 207 -5.68 5.92 13.04
CA GLU A 207 -6.78 6.62 13.69
C GLU A 207 -8.04 5.77 13.60
N ARG A 208 -8.80 5.69 14.70
CA ARG A 208 -10.08 4.99 14.80
C ARG A 208 -11.15 5.94 15.28
N GLU A 209 -12.17 6.13 14.48
CA GLU A 209 -13.27 7.04 14.78
C GLU A 209 -14.64 6.41 14.49
N ALA A 210 -15.66 6.84 15.20
CA ALA A 210 -17.02 6.35 14.95
C ALA A 210 -17.56 6.89 13.63
N VAL A 211 -18.21 6.04 12.83
CA VAL A 211 -18.93 6.49 11.63
C VAL A 211 -20.13 7.34 12.05
N GLY A 212 -20.04 8.64 11.72
CA GLY A 212 -21.05 9.66 12.02
C GLY A 212 -22.12 9.78 10.95
N THR A 213 -22.96 10.81 11.07
CA THR A 213 -24.02 11.15 10.09
C THR A 213 -23.53 12.17 9.04
N ASN A 214 -22.28 12.60 9.14
CA ASN A 214 -21.59 13.42 8.16
C ASN A 214 -20.79 12.51 7.21
N ILE A 215 -20.40 13.04 6.06
CA ILE A 215 -19.45 12.38 5.17
C ILE A 215 -18.06 12.48 5.77
N GLN A 216 -17.42 11.34 6.02
CA GLN A 216 -16.01 11.25 6.41
C GLN A 216 -15.22 10.92 5.15
N THR A 217 -14.20 11.74 4.83
CA THR A 217 -13.44 11.62 3.59
C THR A 217 -11.96 11.43 3.87
N ILE A 218 -11.41 10.38 3.32
CA ILE A 218 -9.96 10.10 3.29
C ILE A 218 -9.51 10.33 1.86
N SER A 219 -8.60 11.29 1.63
CA SER A 219 -8.25 11.66 0.27
C SER A 219 -6.83 12.21 0.13
N SER A 220 -6.37 12.28 -1.11
CA SER A 220 -5.19 13.04 -1.51
C SER A 220 -5.48 13.83 -2.79
N VAL A 221 -5.10 15.11 -2.78
CA VAL A 221 -5.11 16.02 -3.94
C VAL A 221 -3.68 16.33 -4.42
N ARG A 222 -2.68 15.55 -3.98
CA ARG A 222 -1.25 15.85 -4.14
C ARG A 222 -0.63 15.27 -5.41
N GLY A 223 -1.44 14.66 -6.30
CA GLY A 223 -0.95 13.94 -7.49
C GLY A 223 -0.38 12.57 -7.18
N SER A 224 -0.32 12.20 -5.91
CA SER A 224 0.07 10.88 -5.42
C SER A 224 -0.82 10.47 -4.24
N SER A 225 -0.75 9.20 -3.83
CA SER A 225 -1.44 8.70 -2.63
C SER A 225 -1.04 9.45 -1.37
N SER A 226 0.21 9.92 -1.28
CA SER A 226 0.81 10.85 -0.31
C SER A 226 1.02 10.31 1.12
N HIS A 227 1.83 11.04 1.89
CA HIS A 227 2.05 10.76 3.33
C HIS A 227 0.83 11.10 4.19
N HIS A 228 -0.07 11.98 3.68
CA HIS A 228 -1.14 12.55 4.50
C HIS A 228 -2.21 11.51 4.85
N ASN A 229 -2.66 10.75 3.86
CA ASN A 229 -3.58 9.62 4.05
C ASN A 229 -3.15 8.46 3.15
N ASN A 230 -3.42 7.23 3.57
CA ASN A 230 -3.16 6.05 2.77
C ASN A 230 -4.46 5.58 2.07
N PRO A 231 -4.42 5.09 0.82
CA PRO A 231 -5.62 4.63 0.08
C PRO A 231 -6.12 3.26 0.57
N PHE A 232 -6.23 3.12 1.88
CA PHE A 232 -6.72 1.95 2.59
C PHE A 232 -7.51 2.36 3.82
N LEU A 233 -8.69 1.78 4.00
CA LEU A 233 -9.51 1.95 5.20
C LEU A 233 -10.09 0.61 5.66
N ILE A 234 -10.45 0.56 6.93
CA ILE A 234 -11.17 -0.57 7.52
C ILE A 234 -12.44 -0.03 8.19
N LEU A 235 -13.57 -0.65 7.90
CA LEU A 235 -14.79 -0.47 8.66
C LEU A 235 -15.01 -1.69 9.54
N CYS A 236 -15.03 -1.50 10.84
CA CYS A 236 -15.21 -2.60 11.79
C CYS A 236 -16.34 -2.33 12.77
N GLN A 237 -16.87 -3.39 13.36
CA GLN A 237 -17.79 -3.24 14.49
C GLN A 237 -17.12 -2.44 15.61
N ARG A 238 -17.90 -1.63 16.32
CA ARG A 238 -17.37 -0.68 17.32
C ARG A 238 -16.49 -1.30 18.40
N ASP A 239 -16.76 -2.53 18.75
CA ASP A 239 -16.05 -3.32 19.78
C ASP A 239 -15.07 -4.35 19.17
N ALA A 240 -14.82 -4.23 17.86
CA ALA A 240 -13.87 -5.12 17.22
C ALA A 240 -12.44 -4.91 17.76
N THR A 241 -11.74 -6.04 17.92
CA THR A 241 -10.37 -6.14 18.39
C THR A 241 -9.49 -6.82 17.34
N GLU A 242 -8.26 -7.14 17.68
CA GLU A 242 -7.38 -7.95 16.83
C GLU A 242 -7.95 -9.37 16.56
N THR A 243 -8.79 -9.89 17.46
CA THR A 243 -9.25 -11.30 17.43
C THR A 243 -10.77 -11.45 17.50
N SER A 244 -11.54 -10.38 17.38
CA SER A 244 -13.01 -10.43 17.44
C SER A 244 -13.67 -9.29 16.70
N GLY A 245 -14.90 -9.50 16.24
CA GLY A 245 -15.73 -8.52 15.56
C GLY A 245 -15.56 -8.50 14.04
N ALA A 246 -16.64 -8.16 13.34
CA ALA A 246 -16.64 -8.09 11.88
C ALA A 246 -15.86 -6.86 11.38
N CYS A 247 -15.01 -7.08 10.37
CA CYS A 247 -14.16 -6.07 9.77
C CYS A 247 -14.24 -6.16 8.24
N TYR A 248 -14.44 -5.01 7.57
CA TYR A 248 -14.39 -4.85 6.13
C TYR A 248 -13.19 -4.00 5.76
N GLY A 249 -12.30 -4.51 4.93
CA GLY A 249 -11.19 -3.75 4.36
C GLY A 249 -11.53 -3.27 2.95
N VAL A 250 -11.13 -2.04 2.63
CA VAL A 250 -11.25 -1.43 1.30
C VAL A 250 -9.92 -0.80 0.95
N MET A 251 -9.25 -1.31 -0.08
CA MET A 251 -7.92 -0.86 -0.51
C MET A 251 -7.93 -0.51 -2.00
N MET A 252 -7.48 0.68 -2.36
CA MET A 252 -7.34 1.07 -3.77
C MET A 252 -6.01 0.61 -4.35
N VAL A 253 -6.04 0.09 -5.56
CA VAL A 253 -4.84 -0.20 -6.38
C VAL A 253 -4.56 1.03 -7.25
N TYR A 254 -4.22 2.13 -6.59
CA TYR A 254 -3.99 3.41 -7.26
C TYR A 254 -3.04 4.29 -6.46
N SER A 255 -2.11 4.94 -7.16
CA SER A 255 -1.05 5.74 -6.56
C SER A 255 -1.21 7.24 -6.80
N GLY A 256 -2.25 7.66 -7.53
CA GLY A 256 -2.58 9.05 -7.83
C GLY A 256 -3.46 9.72 -6.77
N SER A 257 -4.01 10.87 -7.13
CA SER A 257 -5.01 11.55 -6.30
C SER A 257 -6.29 10.72 -6.21
N TYR A 258 -6.72 10.41 -5.01
CA TYR A 258 -7.85 9.52 -4.73
C TYR A 258 -8.75 10.08 -3.64
N GLN A 259 -9.97 9.54 -3.56
CA GLN A 259 -10.85 9.74 -2.41
C GLN A 259 -11.57 8.45 -2.05
N MET A 260 -11.78 8.27 -0.74
CA MET A 260 -12.58 7.23 -0.13
C MET A 260 -13.52 7.91 0.87
N GLU A 261 -14.81 7.75 0.65
CA GLU A 261 -15.85 8.46 1.38
C GLU A 261 -16.72 7.47 2.13
N VAL A 262 -17.06 7.80 3.37
CA VAL A 262 -17.92 6.99 4.24
C VAL A 262 -19.07 7.86 4.73
N GLU A 263 -20.30 7.42 4.49
CA GLU A 263 -21.52 8.12 4.89
C GLU A 263 -22.46 7.18 5.63
N ARG A 264 -23.00 7.63 6.77
CA ARG A 264 -24.20 7.02 7.35
C ARG A 264 -25.41 7.77 6.86
N SER A 265 -26.23 7.11 6.05
CA SER A 265 -27.46 7.68 5.52
C SER A 265 -28.51 7.97 6.60
N GLN A 266 -29.55 8.74 6.25
CA GLN A 266 -30.72 9.01 7.10
C GLN A 266 -31.48 7.75 7.54
N THR A 267 -31.30 6.62 6.86
CA THR A 267 -31.91 5.33 7.18
C THR A 267 -30.99 4.44 8.04
N GLY A 268 -29.77 4.89 8.33
CA GLY A 268 -28.80 4.17 9.17
C GLY A 268 -27.92 3.18 8.42
N LEU A 269 -28.05 3.05 7.10
CA LEU A 269 -27.09 2.32 6.26
C LEU A 269 -25.78 3.10 6.15
N VAL A 270 -24.67 2.39 6.13
CA VAL A 270 -23.34 2.99 5.90
C VAL A 270 -22.91 2.66 4.49
N ARG A 271 -22.64 3.70 3.72
CA ARG A 271 -22.13 3.61 2.34
C ARG A 271 -20.66 3.99 2.28
N VAL A 272 -19.88 3.19 1.57
CA VAL A 272 -18.49 3.49 1.21
C VAL A 272 -18.40 3.67 -0.29
N VAL A 273 -17.78 4.78 -0.73
CA VAL A 273 -17.50 5.05 -2.14
C VAL A 273 -16.00 5.32 -2.28
N SER A 274 -15.34 4.64 -3.22
CA SER A 274 -13.90 4.79 -3.43
C SER A 274 -13.59 5.01 -4.90
N GLY A 275 -12.71 5.98 -5.21
CA GLY A 275 -12.34 6.28 -6.58
C GLY A 275 -11.29 7.37 -6.74
N ILE A 276 -11.14 7.88 -7.97
CA ILE A 276 -10.28 9.02 -8.28
C ILE A 276 -10.85 10.26 -7.57
N GLN A 277 -9.98 11.11 -7.07
CA GLN A 277 -10.33 12.36 -6.41
C GLN A 277 -11.03 13.32 -7.38
N GLU A 278 -12.23 13.79 -7.02
CA GLU A 278 -13.11 14.56 -7.92
C GLU A 278 -12.76 16.05 -8.03
N GLU A 279 -12.13 16.66 -7.00
CA GLU A 279 -11.93 18.12 -6.91
C GLU A 279 -11.22 18.72 -8.13
N ARG A 280 -10.30 17.96 -8.74
CA ARG A 280 -9.51 18.42 -9.90
C ARG A 280 -9.58 17.45 -11.07
N PHE A 281 -10.60 16.61 -11.08
CA PHE A 281 -10.83 15.62 -12.13
C PHE A 281 -11.95 16.09 -13.06
N ALA A 282 -11.69 16.04 -14.36
CA ALA A 282 -12.71 16.15 -15.39
C ALA A 282 -12.21 15.39 -16.61
N TRP A 283 -12.87 14.31 -17.00
CA TRP A 283 -12.49 13.49 -18.14
C TRP A 283 -13.48 13.69 -19.29
N ASN A 284 -12.97 14.06 -20.46
CA ASN A 284 -13.78 14.23 -21.66
C ASN A 284 -13.86 12.91 -22.43
N LEU A 285 -14.94 12.16 -22.22
CA LEU A 285 -15.16 10.85 -22.82
C LEU A 285 -15.86 11.01 -24.18
N LYS A 286 -15.11 10.93 -25.28
CA LYS A 286 -15.65 11.07 -26.64
C LYS A 286 -16.47 9.86 -27.07
N PRO A 287 -17.34 10.00 -28.10
CA PRO A 287 -18.01 8.85 -28.70
C PRO A 287 -17.05 7.71 -29.08
N GLY A 288 -17.38 6.51 -28.63
CA GLY A 288 -16.58 5.29 -28.83
C GLY A 288 -15.41 5.11 -27.86
N GLU A 289 -15.09 6.11 -27.03
CA GLU A 289 -14.02 5.97 -26.03
C GLU A 289 -14.51 5.24 -24.77
N THR A 290 -13.54 4.60 -24.12
CA THR A 290 -13.73 3.87 -22.86
C THR A 290 -12.84 4.46 -21.77
N PHE A 291 -13.36 4.56 -20.55
CA PHE A 291 -12.63 4.96 -19.33
C PHE A 291 -12.71 3.84 -18.30
N ASP A 292 -11.56 3.33 -17.89
CA ASP A 292 -11.44 2.37 -16.79
C ASP A 292 -11.12 3.11 -15.49
N THR A 293 -11.84 2.79 -14.40
CA THR A 293 -11.51 3.27 -13.07
C THR A 293 -10.42 2.40 -12.42
N PRO A 294 -9.65 2.93 -11.46
CA PRO A 294 -8.71 2.10 -10.68
C PRO A 294 -9.40 0.93 -9.98
N GLU A 295 -8.67 -0.15 -9.75
CA GLU A 295 -9.18 -1.29 -9.00
C GLU A 295 -9.28 -1.01 -7.50
N VAL A 296 -10.27 -1.62 -6.84
CA VAL A 296 -10.44 -1.68 -5.38
C VAL A 296 -10.47 -3.13 -4.94
N ILE A 297 -9.73 -3.45 -3.88
CA ILE A 297 -9.67 -4.76 -3.23
C ILE A 297 -10.58 -4.73 -2.01
N LEU A 298 -11.58 -5.60 -1.98
CA LEU A 298 -12.48 -5.81 -0.85
C LEU A 298 -12.13 -7.13 -0.16
N SER A 299 -12.06 -7.10 1.18
CA SER A 299 -11.93 -8.30 2.00
C SER A 299 -12.79 -8.15 3.26
N PHE A 300 -13.24 -9.28 3.80
CA PHE A 300 -14.03 -9.35 5.02
C PHE A 300 -13.47 -10.41 5.97
N ALA A 301 -13.38 -10.05 7.25
CA ALA A 301 -13.07 -10.99 8.32
C ALA A 301 -14.12 -10.89 9.43
N ALA A 302 -14.61 -12.04 9.92
CA ALA A 302 -15.59 -12.09 11.00
C ALA A 302 -14.94 -12.06 12.39
N GLU A 303 -13.64 -12.31 12.46
CA GLU A 303 -12.90 -12.59 13.70
C GLU A 303 -11.80 -11.56 13.98
N GLY A 304 -12.04 -10.30 13.62
CA GLY A 304 -11.18 -9.19 14.01
C GLY A 304 -10.19 -8.71 12.95
N LEU A 305 -9.32 -7.79 13.39
CA LEU A 305 -8.39 -7.04 12.53
C LEU A 305 -7.21 -7.90 12.06
N THR A 306 -6.71 -8.81 12.89
CA THR A 306 -5.56 -9.67 12.52
C THR A 306 -5.88 -10.57 11.32
N PRO A 307 -6.98 -11.35 11.28
CA PRO A 307 -7.33 -12.15 10.11
C PRO A 307 -7.51 -11.31 8.84
N LEU A 308 -8.14 -10.13 8.96
CA LEU A 308 -8.28 -9.20 7.83
C LEU A 308 -6.92 -8.77 7.28
N SER A 309 -5.98 -8.38 8.15
CA SER A 309 -4.63 -8.00 7.75
C SER A 309 -3.90 -9.15 7.05
N GLN A 310 -4.01 -10.38 7.57
CA GLN A 310 -3.37 -11.56 7.00
C GLN A 310 -3.93 -11.90 5.61
N GLN A 311 -5.25 -11.74 5.37
CA GLN A 311 -5.85 -11.86 4.05
C GLN A 311 -5.21 -10.88 3.06
N TYR A 312 -5.10 -9.57 3.43
CA TYR A 312 -4.42 -8.57 2.59
C TYR A 312 -2.95 -8.92 2.37
N HIS A 313 -2.20 -9.34 3.41
CA HIS A 313 -0.79 -9.69 3.28
C HIS A 313 -0.56 -10.82 2.28
N ARG A 314 -1.35 -11.89 2.37
CA ARG A 314 -1.27 -13.03 1.45
C ARG A 314 -1.65 -12.62 0.03
N PHE A 315 -2.73 -11.86 -0.10
CA PHE A 315 -3.21 -11.38 -1.41
C PHE A 315 -2.20 -10.45 -2.08
N LEU A 316 -1.67 -9.46 -1.37
CA LEU A 316 -0.69 -8.53 -1.93
C LEU A 316 0.60 -9.24 -2.35
N ARG A 317 1.13 -10.16 -1.54
CA ARG A 317 2.29 -10.97 -1.90
C ARG A 317 2.06 -11.80 -3.17
N ARG A 318 0.88 -12.42 -3.29
CA ARG A 318 0.60 -13.38 -4.35
C ARG A 318 0.08 -12.74 -5.62
N ASN A 319 -0.87 -11.82 -5.52
CA ASN A 319 -1.70 -11.35 -6.61
C ASN A 319 -1.49 -9.86 -6.98
N ILE A 320 -0.76 -9.09 -6.17
CA ILE A 320 -0.40 -7.68 -6.49
C ILE A 320 1.07 -7.59 -6.87
N CYS A 321 2.00 -7.99 -6.00
CA CYS A 321 3.42 -7.99 -6.32
C CYS A 321 3.72 -8.88 -7.53
N ARG A 322 4.52 -8.38 -8.48
CA ARG A 322 4.86 -9.06 -9.73
C ARG A 322 6.36 -9.35 -9.84
N GLY A 323 6.71 -10.08 -10.87
CA GLY A 323 8.09 -10.40 -11.21
C GLY A 323 8.77 -11.39 -10.26
N PRO A 324 10.03 -11.76 -10.55
CA PRO A 324 10.73 -12.80 -9.79
C PRO A 324 11.05 -12.42 -8.35
N TRP A 325 11.11 -11.13 -8.07
CA TRP A 325 11.45 -10.62 -6.74
C TRP A 325 10.30 -10.72 -5.72
N LYS A 326 9.05 -10.95 -6.13
CA LYS A 326 7.93 -11.12 -5.18
C LYS A 326 8.17 -12.26 -4.17
N GLY A 327 8.86 -13.32 -4.59
CA GLY A 327 9.12 -14.52 -3.77
C GLY A 327 10.59 -14.70 -3.33
N LYS A 328 11.54 -13.89 -3.83
CA LYS A 328 12.98 -14.04 -3.49
C LYS A 328 13.33 -13.33 -2.19
N CYS A 329 14.29 -13.87 -1.44
CA CYS A 329 14.95 -13.15 -0.36
C CYS A 329 15.65 -11.91 -0.91
N ARG A 330 15.57 -10.80 -0.16
CA ARG A 330 16.29 -9.58 -0.52
C ARG A 330 17.73 -9.65 -0.02
N PRO A 331 18.72 -9.15 -0.80
CA PRO A 331 20.08 -9.01 -0.30
C PRO A 331 20.12 -8.00 0.85
N VAL A 332 20.91 -8.27 1.88
CA VAL A 332 21.18 -7.29 2.92
C VAL A 332 22.01 -6.17 2.31
N LEU A 333 21.45 -4.98 2.22
CA LEU A 333 22.08 -3.83 1.56
C LEU A 333 22.68 -2.82 2.55
N ILE A 334 23.54 -1.96 2.05
CA ILE A 334 23.91 -0.69 2.65
C ILE A 334 23.65 0.44 1.66
N ASN A 335 22.98 1.49 2.12
CA ASN A 335 22.80 2.73 1.39
C ASN A 335 23.75 3.79 1.97
N ASN A 336 24.41 4.60 1.10
CA ASN A 336 25.38 5.60 1.56
C ASN A 336 24.74 6.92 2.03
N TRP A 337 23.43 7.14 1.86
CA TRP A 337 22.85 8.46 2.09
C TRP A 337 23.19 9.03 3.46
N GLU A 338 22.82 8.41 4.56
CA GLU A 338 23.13 8.91 5.91
C GLU A 338 24.63 8.82 6.29
N ALA A 339 25.46 8.13 5.48
CA ALA A 339 26.89 8.09 5.70
C ALA A 339 27.63 9.28 5.09
N THR A 340 27.17 9.80 3.93
CA THR A 340 27.92 10.79 3.14
C THR A 340 27.10 11.93 2.60
N TYR A 341 25.76 11.76 2.47
CA TYR A 341 24.92 12.66 1.68
C TYR A 341 25.54 12.92 0.29
N PHE A 342 25.62 14.17 -0.16
CA PHE A 342 26.24 14.53 -1.44
C PHE A 342 27.78 14.51 -1.44
N ASP A 343 28.44 14.44 -0.28
CA ASP A 343 29.89 14.46 -0.14
C ASP A 343 30.50 13.07 -0.29
N PHE A 344 30.56 12.58 -1.52
CA PHE A 344 31.19 11.30 -1.84
C PHE A 344 32.00 11.37 -3.14
N ASN A 345 32.90 10.38 -3.29
CA ASN A 345 33.62 10.03 -4.49
C ASN A 345 33.85 8.51 -4.53
N THR A 346 34.47 8.02 -5.60
CA THR A 346 34.76 6.57 -5.76
C THR A 346 35.46 5.99 -4.54
N GLU A 347 36.50 6.66 -4.02
CA GLU A 347 37.31 6.14 -2.91
C GLU A 347 36.51 5.98 -1.62
N LYS A 348 35.68 7.00 -1.27
CA LYS A 348 34.78 6.95 -0.10
C LYS A 348 33.78 5.81 -0.20
N ILE A 349 33.13 5.63 -1.37
CA ILE A 349 32.15 4.58 -1.59
C ILE A 349 32.80 3.19 -1.51
N VAL A 350 33.96 2.99 -2.15
CA VAL A 350 34.70 1.71 -2.08
C VAL A 350 35.08 1.39 -0.64
N LYS A 351 35.54 2.37 0.14
CA LYS A 351 35.89 2.17 1.56
C LYS A 351 34.70 1.75 2.41
N ILE A 352 33.51 2.34 2.16
CA ILE A 352 32.28 1.91 2.82
C ILE A 352 31.95 0.46 2.44
N ALA A 353 32.04 0.13 1.16
CA ALA A 353 31.78 -1.22 0.64
C ALA A 353 32.74 -2.28 1.18
N GLU A 354 34.04 -1.99 1.24
CA GLU A 354 35.04 -2.89 1.85
C GLU A 354 34.67 -3.23 3.29
N LYS A 355 34.30 -2.21 4.06
CA LYS A 355 33.88 -2.41 5.45
C LYS A 355 32.59 -3.22 5.51
N ALA A 356 31.60 -2.90 4.69
CA ALA A 356 30.32 -3.58 4.61
C ALA A 356 30.48 -5.06 4.24
N ALA A 357 31.25 -5.36 3.19
CA ALA A 357 31.57 -6.72 2.76
C ALA A 357 32.22 -7.55 3.89
N SER A 358 33.17 -6.94 4.62
CA SER A 358 33.85 -7.59 5.77
C SER A 358 32.88 -7.97 6.91
N LEU A 359 31.70 -7.35 6.96
CA LEU A 359 30.65 -7.61 7.94
C LEU A 359 29.56 -8.55 7.42
N GLY A 360 29.53 -8.84 6.10
CA GLY A 360 28.58 -9.76 5.47
C GLY A 360 27.40 -9.09 4.76
N VAL A 361 27.47 -7.77 4.52
CA VAL A 361 26.53 -7.04 3.66
C VAL A 361 26.70 -7.49 2.21
N GLU A 362 25.61 -7.57 1.44
CA GLU A 362 25.56 -8.21 0.13
C GLU A 362 25.40 -7.23 -1.04
N MET A 363 24.99 -6.00 -0.77
CA MET A 363 24.74 -4.99 -1.81
C MET A 363 25.16 -3.60 -1.33
N MET A 364 25.80 -2.85 -2.22
CA MET A 364 26.06 -1.41 -2.03
C MET A 364 25.12 -0.61 -2.91
N VAL A 365 24.35 0.30 -2.34
CA VAL A 365 23.44 1.21 -3.05
C VAL A 365 24.05 2.61 -3.02
N LEU A 366 24.28 3.17 -4.21
CA LEU A 366 24.70 4.56 -4.40
C LEU A 366 23.46 5.44 -4.52
N ASP A 367 23.22 6.27 -3.51
CA ASP A 367 22.07 7.17 -3.42
C ASP A 367 22.29 8.49 -4.21
N ASP A 368 21.46 9.51 -4.00
CA ASP A 368 21.44 10.79 -4.74
C ASP A 368 22.81 11.45 -4.87
N GLY A 369 23.09 12.07 -6.02
CA GLY A 369 24.29 12.88 -6.26
C GLY A 369 25.34 12.29 -7.20
N TRP A 370 25.09 11.15 -7.85
CA TRP A 370 26.02 10.47 -8.75
C TRP A 370 26.01 10.98 -10.20
N PHE A 371 25.03 11.82 -10.57
CA PHE A 371 24.74 12.23 -11.96
C PHE A 371 24.84 13.73 -12.19
N GLY A 372 24.99 14.14 -13.44
CA GLY A 372 25.02 15.54 -13.87
C GLY A 372 25.99 16.39 -13.07
N THR A 373 25.53 17.55 -12.65
CA THR A 373 26.24 18.46 -11.72
C THR A 373 25.67 18.39 -10.31
N ARG A 374 25.02 17.28 -9.95
CA ARG A 374 24.29 17.06 -8.69
C ARG A 374 25.19 17.02 -7.47
N ASN A 375 25.54 18.18 -6.95
CA ASN A 375 26.35 18.36 -5.72
C ASN A 375 25.50 18.82 -4.52
N ASP A 376 24.27 19.18 -4.79
CA ASP A 376 23.21 19.58 -3.86
C ASP A 376 21.84 19.37 -4.54
N ASP A 377 20.74 19.70 -3.86
CA ASP A 377 19.39 19.53 -4.36
C ASP A 377 18.89 20.65 -5.30
N ASN A 378 19.74 21.67 -5.62
CA ASN A 378 19.37 22.78 -6.47
C ASN A 378 19.62 22.54 -7.96
N GLN A 379 20.32 21.49 -8.34
CA GLN A 379 20.79 21.30 -9.71
C GLN A 379 20.88 19.84 -10.15
N GLY A 380 20.93 19.64 -11.46
CA GLY A 380 21.28 18.38 -12.11
C GLY A 380 20.15 17.36 -12.21
N LEU A 381 19.04 17.52 -11.48
CA LEU A 381 17.94 16.54 -11.55
C LEU A 381 17.28 16.56 -12.93
N GLY A 382 17.19 15.39 -13.56
CA GLY A 382 16.81 15.17 -14.96
C GLY A 382 17.97 14.80 -15.88
N ASP A 383 19.21 15.06 -15.47
CA ASP A 383 20.42 14.78 -16.26
C ASP A 383 21.02 13.43 -15.87
N TRP A 384 20.46 12.33 -16.35
CA TRP A 384 20.83 10.96 -15.99
C TRP A 384 22.17 10.50 -16.64
N THR A 385 23.21 11.36 -16.55
CA THR A 385 24.56 11.09 -17.00
C THR A 385 25.52 11.13 -15.82
N VAL A 386 26.50 10.22 -15.80
CA VAL A 386 27.39 10.07 -14.65
C VAL A 386 28.21 11.34 -14.37
N ASN A 387 28.29 11.74 -13.12
CA ASN A 387 29.19 12.82 -12.66
C ASN A 387 30.62 12.31 -12.61
N CYS A 388 31.40 12.58 -13.67
CA CYS A 388 32.77 12.12 -13.78
C CYS A 388 33.78 12.85 -12.85
N GLU A 389 33.39 13.96 -12.21
CA GLU A 389 34.21 14.60 -11.18
C GLU A 389 34.20 13.78 -9.88
N LYS A 390 33.04 13.27 -9.49
CA LYS A 390 32.87 12.38 -8.33
C LYS A 390 33.29 10.94 -8.62
N LEU A 391 32.98 10.48 -9.83
CA LEU A 391 33.20 9.09 -10.28
C LEU A 391 34.09 9.08 -11.53
N PRO A 392 35.42 9.29 -11.37
CA PRO A 392 36.33 9.28 -12.48
C PRO A 392 36.31 7.94 -13.23
N GLY A 393 36.12 8.01 -14.56
CA GLY A 393 35.97 6.82 -15.41
C GLY A 393 34.55 6.25 -15.49
N GLY A 394 33.58 6.90 -14.85
CA GLY A 394 32.17 6.51 -14.89
C GLY A 394 31.76 5.49 -13.82
N LEU A 395 30.61 4.83 -14.02
CA LEU A 395 30.09 3.83 -13.07
C LEU A 395 30.85 2.50 -13.10
N ASP A 396 31.29 2.05 -14.26
CA ASP A 396 31.88 0.71 -14.41
C ASP A 396 33.11 0.44 -13.53
N PRO A 397 34.08 1.37 -13.38
CA PRO A 397 35.21 1.16 -12.47
C PRO A 397 34.77 1.04 -11.00
N LEU A 398 33.73 1.77 -10.60
CA LEU A 398 33.16 1.65 -9.25
C LEU A 398 32.46 0.30 -9.09
N ILE A 399 31.58 -0.07 -10.02
CA ILE A 399 30.83 -1.32 -10.00
C ILE A 399 31.80 -2.52 -9.96
N GLN A 400 32.86 -2.51 -10.77
CA GLN A 400 33.86 -3.57 -10.78
C GLN A 400 34.54 -3.73 -9.42
N GLN A 401 34.92 -2.63 -8.76
CA GLN A 401 35.47 -2.68 -7.41
C GLN A 401 34.49 -3.25 -6.39
N ILE A 402 33.22 -2.85 -6.43
CA ILE A 402 32.17 -3.38 -5.56
C ILE A 402 31.94 -4.87 -5.81
N ASN A 403 31.84 -5.30 -7.09
CA ASN A 403 31.66 -6.69 -7.44
C ASN A 403 32.88 -7.55 -7.06
N ALA A 404 34.10 -7.01 -7.11
CA ALA A 404 35.31 -7.71 -6.66
C ALA A 404 35.27 -8.03 -5.15
N LEU A 405 34.50 -7.29 -4.35
CA LEU A 405 34.27 -7.58 -2.94
C LEU A 405 33.15 -8.64 -2.73
N GLY A 406 32.55 -9.16 -3.81
CA GLY A 406 31.45 -10.11 -3.76
C GLY A 406 30.09 -9.45 -3.49
N MET A 407 29.99 -8.14 -3.63
CA MET A 407 28.77 -7.38 -3.41
C MET A 407 28.08 -7.03 -4.74
N LYS A 408 26.75 -6.94 -4.69
CA LYS A 408 25.91 -6.39 -5.73
C LYS A 408 25.95 -4.87 -5.72
N PHE A 409 25.52 -4.23 -6.82
CA PHE A 409 25.47 -2.78 -6.93
C PHE A 409 24.05 -2.29 -7.24
N GLY A 410 23.64 -1.25 -6.54
CA GLY A 410 22.37 -0.56 -6.71
C GLY A 410 22.52 0.93 -6.90
N LEU A 411 21.49 1.56 -7.49
CA LEU A 411 21.51 2.98 -7.85
C LEU A 411 20.17 3.64 -7.49
N TRP A 412 20.23 4.90 -7.05
CA TRP A 412 19.05 5.76 -6.83
C TRP A 412 18.71 6.57 -8.07
N ILE A 413 17.42 6.75 -8.34
CA ILE A 413 16.89 7.65 -9.38
C ILE A 413 15.66 8.41 -8.89
N GLU A 414 15.41 9.61 -9.44
CA GLU A 414 14.18 10.38 -9.24
C GLU A 414 13.67 10.89 -10.60
N PRO A 415 13.09 10.02 -11.45
CA PRO A 415 12.87 10.33 -12.85
C PRO A 415 11.67 11.24 -13.13
N GLU A 416 10.80 11.45 -12.17
CA GLU A 416 9.58 12.22 -12.32
C GLU A 416 9.79 13.74 -12.12
N MET A 417 10.98 14.15 -11.70
CA MET A 417 11.29 15.52 -11.30
C MET A 417 12.44 16.10 -12.14
N VAL A 418 12.52 17.43 -12.17
CA VAL A 418 13.56 18.17 -12.89
C VAL A 418 13.93 19.44 -12.13
N ASN A 419 15.22 19.81 -12.11
CA ASN A 419 15.64 21.12 -11.67
C ASN A 419 15.66 22.12 -12.85
N GLU A 420 15.37 23.39 -12.60
CA GLU A 420 15.60 24.45 -13.59
C GLU A 420 17.06 24.52 -14.03
N ASN A 421 17.99 24.28 -13.10
CA ASN A 421 19.41 24.14 -13.38
C ASN A 421 19.78 22.70 -13.77
N SER A 422 19.22 22.24 -14.88
CA SER A 422 19.58 20.98 -15.55
C SER A 422 19.66 21.16 -17.06
N GLN A 423 20.35 20.27 -17.75
CA GLN A 423 20.40 20.28 -19.23
C GLN A 423 19.03 19.92 -19.81
N LEU A 424 18.31 18.95 -19.17
CA LEU A 424 16.98 18.57 -19.59
C LEU A 424 16.02 19.76 -19.59
N TYR A 425 15.96 20.53 -18.51
CA TYR A 425 15.06 21.68 -18.44
C TYR A 425 15.45 22.78 -19.42
N ARG A 426 16.74 23.06 -19.61
CA ARG A 426 17.20 24.05 -20.63
C ARG A 426 16.80 23.65 -22.04
N THR A 427 16.77 22.36 -22.33
CA THR A 427 16.41 21.84 -23.67
C THR A 427 14.89 21.75 -23.86
N HIS A 428 14.18 21.35 -22.82
CA HIS A 428 12.74 21.10 -22.83
C HIS A 428 12.02 21.75 -21.64
N PRO A 429 11.99 23.09 -21.55
CA PRO A 429 11.31 23.77 -20.43
C PRO A 429 9.78 23.58 -20.47
N ASP A 430 9.24 23.19 -21.63
CA ASP A 430 7.83 22.86 -21.83
C ASP A 430 7.42 21.48 -21.30
N TRP A 431 8.38 20.65 -20.90
CA TRP A 431 8.12 19.32 -20.31
C TRP A 431 7.85 19.40 -18.80
N ALA A 432 8.01 20.54 -18.17
CA ALA A 432 7.63 20.74 -16.78
C ALA A 432 6.19 21.25 -16.66
N LEU A 433 5.42 20.69 -15.72
CA LEU A 433 4.09 21.19 -15.38
C LEU A 433 4.21 22.57 -14.73
N THR A 434 3.67 23.61 -15.38
CA THR A 434 3.75 24.99 -14.91
C THR A 434 2.55 25.82 -15.36
N LEU A 435 1.94 26.58 -14.44
CA LEU A 435 0.80 27.44 -14.78
C LEU A 435 1.23 28.62 -15.65
N PRO A 436 0.49 28.91 -16.75
CA PRO A 436 0.80 30.04 -17.62
C PRO A 436 0.82 31.38 -16.86
N GLY A 437 1.86 32.17 -17.10
CA GLY A 437 1.99 33.51 -16.53
C GLY A 437 2.27 33.59 -15.03
N ARG A 438 2.58 32.47 -14.38
CA ARG A 438 2.94 32.38 -12.95
C ARG A 438 4.36 31.85 -12.79
N LYS A 439 5.04 32.26 -11.72
CA LYS A 439 6.24 31.58 -11.26
C LYS A 439 5.81 30.25 -10.62
N PRO A 440 6.46 29.15 -10.95
CA PRO A 440 6.10 27.86 -10.37
C PRO A 440 6.38 27.81 -8.87
N ALA A 441 5.55 27.10 -8.12
CA ALA A 441 5.84 26.74 -6.75
C ALA A 441 6.94 25.66 -6.73
N MET A 442 7.95 25.87 -5.91
CA MET A 442 9.08 24.94 -5.79
C MET A 442 8.92 24.04 -4.56
N GLY A 443 9.15 22.76 -4.72
CA GLY A 443 9.32 21.80 -3.63
C GLY A 443 10.69 21.16 -3.76
N ARG A 444 11.56 21.26 -2.75
CA ARG A 444 12.97 20.81 -2.82
C ARG A 444 13.72 21.32 -4.07
N ASN A 445 13.46 22.56 -4.48
CA ASN A 445 14.03 23.17 -5.69
C ASN A 445 13.73 22.40 -7.01
N GLN A 446 12.66 21.61 -7.03
CA GLN A 446 12.27 20.73 -8.13
C GLN A 446 10.96 21.18 -8.78
N LEU A 447 10.83 20.89 -10.07
CA LEU A 447 9.59 20.92 -10.84
C LEU A 447 9.18 19.47 -11.17
N VAL A 448 7.90 19.27 -11.49
CA VAL A 448 7.36 17.97 -11.93
C VAL A 448 7.42 17.88 -13.43
N LEU A 449 8.01 16.81 -13.97
CA LEU A 449 7.94 16.51 -15.39
C LEU A 449 6.53 16.09 -15.78
N ASP A 450 6.10 16.44 -16.98
CA ASP A 450 4.78 16.14 -17.52
C ASP A 450 4.72 14.72 -18.09
N LEU A 451 4.58 13.70 -17.23
CA LEU A 451 4.45 12.32 -17.66
C LEU A 451 3.08 12.00 -18.29
N SER A 452 2.17 12.98 -18.40
CA SER A 452 0.99 12.82 -19.24
C SER A 452 1.34 12.81 -20.74
N ARG A 453 2.56 13.20 -21.10
CA ARG A 453 3.09 13.25 -22.47
C ARG A 453 3.87 11.97 -22.78
N PRO A 454 3.50 11.21 -23.82
CA PRO A 454 4.21 9.98 -24.19
C PRO A 454 5.71 10.19 -24.49
N GLU A 455 6.09 11.32 -25.12
CA GLU A 455 7.48 11.63 -25.43
C GLU A 455 8.37 11.82 -24.21
N VAL A 456 7.81 12.31 -23.08
CA VAL A 456 8.53 12.40 -21.79
C VAL A 456 8.76 11.02 -21.22
N VAL A 457 7.74 10.17 -21.25
CA VAL A 457 7.83 8.76 -20.83
C VAL A 457 8.85 8.00 -21.67
N ASP A 458 8.85 8.21 -23.00
CA ASP A 458 9.79 7.58 -23.94
C ASP A 458 11.24 7.99 -23.64
N TYR A 459 11.48 9.29 -23.43
CA TYR A 459 12.79 9.82 -23.06
C TYR A 459 13.33 9.20 -21.76
N LEU A 460 12.51 9.17 -20.71
CA LEU A 460 12.90 8.61 -19.41
C LEU A 460 13.15 7.09 -19.50
N ALA A 461 12.29 6.37 -20.23
CA ALA A 461 12.46 4.93 -20.41
C ALA A 461 13.76 4.61 -21.15
N GLU A 462 14.12 5.42 -22.17
CA GLU A 462 15.38 5.22 -22.90
C GLU A 462 16.59 5.63 -22.02
N ALA A 463 16.55 6.77 -21.34
CA ALA A 463 17.67 7.24 -20.52
C ALA A 463 18.01 6.25 -19.37
N ILE A 464 16.98 5.80 -18.64
CA ILE A 464 17.16 4.84 -17.54
C ILE A 464 17.46 3.43 -18.09
N GLY A 465 16.74 3.03 -19.14
CA GLY A 465 16.97 1.75 -19.81
C GLY A 465 18.40 1.63 -20.37
N LYS A 466 18.98 2.73 -20.85
CA LYS A 466 20.39 2.79 -21.27
C LYS A 466 21.34 2.53 -20.10
N LEU A 467 21.13 3.17 -18.95
CA LEU A 467 21.94 2.92 -17.75
C LEU A 467 21.90 1.43 -17.36
N LEU A 468 20.73 0.81 -17.37
CA LEU A 468 20.55 -0.59 -17.00
C LEU A 468 21.11 -1.57 -18.04
N ARG A 469 21.20 -1.18 -19.33
CA ARG A 469 21.82 -1.98 -20.39
C ARG A 469 23.35 -1.87 -20.40
N GLU A 470 23.88 -0.68 -20.11
CA GLU A 470 25.31 -0.40 -20.23
C GLU A 470 26.09 -0.76 -18.97
N HIS A 471 25.42 -0.77 -17.80
CA HIS A 471 26.08 -0.99 -16.51
C HIS A 471 25.45 -2.16 -15.75
N HIS A 472 26.26 -2.90 -14.97
CA HIS A 472 25.81 -4.01 -14.13
C HIS A 472 25.13 -3.51 -12.84
N ILE A 473 23.88 -3.05 -12.98
CA ILE A 473 23.05 -2.54 -11.88
C ILE A 473 22.01 -3.60 -11.56
N GLU A 474 21.93 -4.04 -10.30
CA GLU A 474 21.04 -5.12 -9.84
C GLU A 474 19.90 -4.62 -8.94
N TYR A 475 19.88 -3.31 -8.62
CA TYR A 475 18.87 -2.68 -7.79
C TYR A 475 18.69 -1.22 -8.18
N ILE A 476 17.44 -0.77 -8.19
CA ILE A 476 17.07 0.63 -8.37
C ILE A 476 16.17 1.08 -7.22
N LYS A 477 16.54 2.18 -6.54
CA LYS A 477 15.67 2.95 -5.66
C LYS A 477 15.06 4.09 -6.47
N TRP A 478 13.75 3.99 -6.75
CA TRP A 478 12.99 5.01 -7.49
C TRP A 478 12.30 5.94 -6.53
N ASP A 479 12.72 7.18 -6.50
CA ASP A 479 12.21 8.21 -5.59
C ASP A 479 11.31 9.25 -6.30
N MET A 480 10.52 9.98 -5.49
CA MET A 480 9.66 11.10 -5.93
C MET A 480 9.48 12.04 -4.74
N ASN A 481 10.21 13.17 -4.72
CA ASN A 481 10.38 13.99 -3.52
C ASN A 481 9.56 15.27 -3.49
N ARG A 482 8.43 15.33 -4.17
CA ARG A 482 7.50 16.45 -4.02
C ARG A 482 6.07 16.11 -4.39
N SER A 483 5.12 16.82 -3.77
CA SER A 483 3.73 16.81 -4.21
C SER A 483 3.55 17.63 -5.48
N MET A 484 2.58 17.29 -6.32
CA MET A 484 2.26 18.03 -7.52
C MET A 484 1.56 19.34 -7.20
N SER A 485 2.06 20.41 -7.80
CA SER A 485 1.43 21.72 -7.88
C SER A 485 1.55 22.24 -9.31
N ASP A 486 0.93 23.37 -9.61
CA ASP A 486 1.02 24.03 -10.91
C ASP A 486 0.62 23.12 -12.07
N VAL A 487 -0.37 22.24 -11.84
CA VAL A 487 -0.79 21.21 -12.80
C VAL A 487 -1.44 21.85 -14.02
N TYR A 488 -0.65 22.02 -15.05
CA TYR A 488 -1.05 22.47 -16.37
C TYR A 488 -0.09 21.89 -17.39
N SER A 489 -0.60 21.14 -18.37
CA SER A 489 0.18 20.62 -19.47
C SER A 489 0.01 21.49 -20.71
N ARG A 490 1.13 21.88 -21.30
CA ARG A 490 1.13 22.65 -22.56
C ARG A 490 0.79 21.81 -23.80
N ALA A 491 0.76 20.49 -23.64
CA ALA A 491 0.44 19.56 -24.72
C ALA A 491 -1.06 19.33 -24.92
N PHE A 492 -1.89 19.70 -23.94
CA PHE A 492 -3.32 19.40 -23.96
C PHE A 492 -4.16 20.69 -24.01
N PRO A 493 -5.31 20.68 -24.71
CA PRO A 493 -6.23 21.79 -24.77
C PRO A 493 -6.94 22.04 -23.42
N ALA A 494 -7.65 23.16 -23.31
CA ALA A 494 -8.28 23.59 -22.07
C ALA A 494 -9.28 22.59 -21.49
N GLU A 495 -10.06 21.94 -22.34
CA GLU A 495 -11.08 20.94 -21.97
C GLU A 495 -10.49 19.64 -21.44
N GLN A 496 -9.19 19.37 -21.62
CA GLN A 496 -8.50 18.18 -21.15
C GLN A 496 -7.58 18.47 -19.93
N GLN A 497 -7.51 19.69 -19.45
CA GLN A 497 -6.65 20.01 -18.31
C GLN A 497 -7.07 19.31 -17.01
N GLY A 498 -8.34 18.95 -16.85
CA GLY A 498 -8.85 18.13 -15.75
C GLY A 498 -8.43 16.65 -15.80
N GLU A 499 -7.87 16.19 -16.92
CA GLU A 499 -7.39 14.82 -17.10
C GLU A 499 -5.92 14.65 -16.67
N ILE A 500 -5.16 15.72 -16.53
CA ILE A 500 -3.69 15.70 -16.45
C ILE A 500 -3.17 14.90 -15.26
N MET A 501 -3.77 15.05 -14.08
CA MET A 501 -3.31 14.30 -12.90
C MET A 501 -3.47 12.77 -13.08
N HIS A 502 -4.57 12.34 -13.69
CA HIS A 502 -4.79 10.92 -13.97
C HIS A 502 -3.89 10.44 -15.12
N ARG A 503 -3.78 11.21 -16.21
CA ARG A 503 -2.87 10.91 -17.34
C ARG A 503 -1.41 10.83 -16.90
N TYR A 504 -1.00 11.72 -16.01
CA TYR A 504 0.34 11.67 -15.40
C TYR A 504 0.59 10.32 -14.72
N MET A 505 -0.36 9.85 -13.91
CA MET A 505 -0.23 8.57 -13.21
C MET A 505 -0.22 7.38 -14.18
N LEU A 506 -1.00 7.43 -15.26
CA LEU A 506 -0.90 6.44 -16.34
C LEU A 506 0.49 6.43 -16.98
N GLY A 507 1.12 7.60 -17.15
CA GLY A 507 2.50 7.73 -17.63
C GLY A 507 3.53 7.15 -16.66
N VAL A 508 3.35 7.37 -15.35
CA VAL A 508 4.20 6.74 -14.30
C VAL A 508 4.11 5.21 -14.39
N TYR A 509 2.90 4.67 -14.49
CA TYR A 509 2.70 3.23 -14.62
C TYR A 509 3.29 2.67 -15.92
N ALA A 510 3.13 3.39 -17.03
CA ALA A 510 3.71 2.99 -18.31
C ALA A 510 5.24 2.94 -18.24
N LEU A 511 5.87 3.93 -17.61
CA LEU A 511 7.33 3.96 -17.38
C LEU A 511 7.77 2.80 -16.48
N ALA A 512 7.09 2.60 -15.35
CA ALA A 512 7.39 1.52 -14.41
C ALA A 512 7.24 0.13 -15.06
N GLU A 513 6.15 -0.09 -15.82
CA GLU A 513 5.91 -1.34 -16.55
C GLU A 513 7.02 -1.61 -17.57
N ARG A 514 7.42 -0.60 -18.34
CA ARG A 514 8.50 -0.75 -19.36
C ARG A 514 9.82 -1.12 -18.74
N LEU A 515 10.20 -0.49 -17.62
CA LEU A 515 11.47 -0.75 -16.94
C LEU A 515 11.46 -2.10 -16.22
N THR A 516 10.43 -2.41 -15.45
CA THR A 516 10.36 -3.66 -14.69
C THR A 516 10.24 -4.90 -15.60
N ARG A 517 9.51 -4.80 -16.73
CA ARG A 517 9.45 -5.88 -17.74
C ARG A 517 10.73 -5.98 -18.57
N GLY A 518 11.35 -4.85 -18.88
CA GLY A 518 12.60 -4.82 -19.64
C GLY A 518 13.80 -5.37 -18.86
N PHE A 519 13.76 -5.24 -17.52
CA PHE A 519 14.84 -5.63 -16.62
C PHE A 519 14.32 -6.43 -15.41
N PRO A 520 13.76 -7.63 -15.61
CA PRO A 520 13.07 -8.37 -14.55
C PRO A 520 13.97 -8.84 -13.41
N GLU A 521 15.29 -8.95 -13.65
CA GLU A 521 16.25 -9.34 -12.61
C GLU A 521 16.71 -8.16 -11.74
N VAL A 522 16.44 -6.92 -12.13
CA VAL A 522 16.71 -5.74 -11.30
C VAL A 522 15.63 -5.65 -10.21
N LEU A 523 16.06 -5.52 -8.97
CA LEU A 523 15.17 -5.27 -7.84
C LEU A 523 14.83 -3.78 -7.82
N PHE A 524 13.57 -3.43 -8.03
CA PHE A 524 13.07 -2.06 -7.88
C PHE A 524 12.48 -1.86 -6.48
N GLU A 525 12.90 -0.79 -5.81
CA GLU A 525 12.32 -0.28 -4.58
C GLU A 525 11.67 1.07 -4.84
N GLY A 526 10.40 1.23 -4.45
CA GLY A 526 9.71 2.51 -4.49
C GLY A 526 10.11 3.39 -3.31
N CYS A 527 10.24 4.69 -3.57
CA CYS A 527 10.37 5.74 -2.56
C CYS A 527 9.58 6.95 -3.02
N ALA A 528 9.03 7.72 -2.11
CA ALA A 528 8.39 8.99 -2.43
C ALA A 528 8.51 9.94 -1.22
N GLY A 529 9.74 10.45 -0.99
CA GLY A 529 10.09 11.09 0.26
C GLY A 529 9.75 10.15 1.43
N GLY A 530 10.33 8.95 1.42
CA GLY A 530 9.89 7.87 2.29
C GLY A 530 8.67 7.12 1.75
N GLY A 531 7.66 6.92 2.61
CA GLY A 531 6.47 6.13 2.34
C GLY A 531 5.30 6.90 1.69
N GLY A 532 5.55 8.00 0.97
CA GLY A 532 4.49 8.82 0.37
C GLY A 532 3.70 8.17 -0.75
N ARG A 533 4.17 7.07 -1.31
CA ARG A 533 3.43 6.20 -2.25
C ARG A 533 3.52 4.73 -1.83
N PHE A 534 3.37 4.48 -0.54
CA PHE A 534 3.28 3.12 -0.03
C PHE A 534 1.84 2.63 -0.23
N ASP A 535 1.56 2.10 -1.41
CA ASP A 535 0.21 1.69 -1.84
C ASP A 535 0.25 0.46 -2.76
N ALA A 536 -0.91 -0.17 -2.96
CA ALA A 536 -1.03 -1.38 -3.76
C ALA A 536 -0.75 -1.14 -5.25
N GLY A 537 -0.94 0.09 -5.76
CA GLY A 537 -0.64 0.44 -7.14
C GLY A 537 0.85 0.35 -7.45
N MET A 538 1.71 0.95 -6.60
CA MET A 538 3.16 0.87 -6.78
C MET A 538 3.70 -0.53 -6.47
N LEU A 539 3.08 -1.28 -5.54
CA LEU A 539 3.47 -2.67 -5.25
C LEU A 539 3.28 -3.62 -6.45
N CYS A 540 2.46 -3.28 -7.43
CA CYS A 540 2.37 -4.01 -8.69
C CYS A 540 3.70 -4.02 -9.46
N TYR A 541 4.52 -2.99 -9.31
CA TYR A 541 5.78 -2.80 -10.04
C TYR A 541 7.00 -3.00 -9.14
N TYR A 542 6.92 -2.53 -7.90
CA TYR A 542 8.02 -2.56 -6.93
C TYR A 542 7.66 -3.47 -5.77
N PRO A 543 8.28 -4.66 -5.65
CA PRO A 543 7.92 -5.64 -4.61
C PRO A 543 8.33 -5.20 -3.20
N GLN A 544 8.92 -4.03 -3.05
CA GLN A 544 9.22 -3.36 -1.79
C GLN A 544 9.20 -1.83 -1.97
N ILE A 545 8.87 -1.12 -0.89
CA ILE A 545 8.80 0.33 -0.86
C ILE A 545 9.49 0.81 0.42
N TRP A 546 10.30 1.87 0.33
CA TRP A 546 10.90 2.53 1.48
C TRP A 546 9.80 3.00 2.43
N CYS A 547 9.79 2.44 3.64
CA CYS A 547 8.63 2.58 4.52
C CYS A 547 8.46 4.00 5.05
N SER A 548 9.58 4.67 5.37
CA SER A 548 9.63 6.05 5.86
C SER A 548 11.06 6.57 5.80
N ASP A 549 11.24 7.85 5.53
CA ASP A 549 12.51 8.56 5.70
C ASP A 549 12.88 8.72 7.19
N ASP A 550 11.94 8.51 8.10
CA ASP A 550 12.29 8.36 9.51
C ASP A 550 12.93 7.00 9.74
N THR A 551 14.22 7.03 10.03
CA THR A 551 15.05 5.86 10.30
C THR A 551 15.22 5.59 11.80
N ASP A 552 14.60 6.42 12.68
CA ASP A 552 14.58 6.18 14.12
C ASP A 552 13.78 4.92 14.45
N ALA A 553 14.44 3.92 15.05
CA ALA A 553 13.82 2.63 15.34
C ALA A 553 12.58 2.76 16.27
N ILE A 554 12.52 3.76 17.15
CA ILE A 554 11.40 3.92 18.07
C ILE A 554 10.18 4.52 17.34
N GLU A 555 10.38 5.52 16.47
CA GLU A 555 9.31 6.05 15.61
C GLU A 555 8.82 4.99 14.61
N ARG A 556 9.75 4.17 14.07
CA ARG A 556 9.41 3.05 13.17
C ARG A 556 8.48 2.02 13.80
N LEU A 557 8.44 1.88 15.13
CA LEU A 557 7.48 0.98 15.79
C LEU A 557 6.04 1.35 15.47
N THR A 558 5.70 2.65 15.48
CA THR A 558 4.34 3.12 15.14
C THR A 558 4.09 3.12 13.63
N ILE A 559 5.08 3.55 12.83
CA ILE A 559 4.98 3.59 11.35
C ILE A 559 4.80 2.18 10.77
N GLN A 560 5.60 1.19 11.22
CA GLN A 560 5.51 -0.19 10.77
C GLN A 560 4.25 -0.89 11.31
N HIS A 561 3.83 -0.56 12.54
CA HIS A 561 2.57 -1.03 13.11
C HIS A 561 1.39 -0.61 12.23
N GLY A 562 1.21 0.68 11.96
CA GLY A 562 0.12 1.17 11.10
C GLY A 562 0.20 0.62 9.67
N THR A 563 1.41 0.49 9.10
CA THR A 563 1.61 -0.13 7.78
C THR A 563 1.14 -1.59 7.76
N SER A 564 1.35 -2.33 8.85
CA SER A 564 1.01 -3.76 8.94
C SER A 564 -0.49 -4.08 8.92
N PHE A 565 -1.37 -3.10 9.02
CA PHE A 565 -2.81 -3.37 8.88
C PHE A 565 -3.21 -3.78 7.47
N GLY A 566 -2.57 -3.21 6.45
CA GLY A 566 -2.88 -3.52 5.06
C GLY A 566 -1.73 -4.19 4.28
N TYR A 567 -0.48 -3.96 4.68
CA TYR A 567 0.68 -4.32 3.85
C TYR A 567 1.60 -5.34 4.53
N PRO A 568 2.06 -6.38 3.79
CA PRO A 568 2.94 -7.39 4.33
C PRO A 568 4.34 -6.81 4.62
N VAL A 569 4.92 -7.25 5.72
CA VAL A 569 6.21 -6.77 6.22
C VAL A 569 7.35 -6.92 5.20
N CYS A 570 7.31 -7.96 4.37
CA CYS A 570 8.29 -8.17 3.30
C CYS A 570 8.29 -7.10 2.19
N THR A 571 7.33 -6.18 2.20
CA THR A 571 7.28 -5.04 1.28
C THR A 571 7.81 -3.75 1.89
N MET A 572 8.15 -3.75 3.18
CA MET A 572 8.60 -2.57 3.92
C MET A 572 10.13 -2.47 3.89
N GLY A 573 10.68 -1.44 3.23
CA GLY A 573 12.10 -1.09 3.36
C GLY A 573 12.41 -0.63 4.79
N ALA A 574 13.41 -1.25 5.44
CA ALA A 574 13.80 -0.93 6.81
C ALA A 574 15.30 -1.11 7.04
N HIS A 575 15.97 -0.08 7.54
CA HIS A 575 17.41 -0.06 7.73
C HIS A 575 17.81 0.27 9.18
N VAL A 576 18.97 -0.28 9.58
CA VAL A 576 19.68 0.18 10.77
C VAL A 576 20.44 1.45 10.39
N SER A 577 20.02 2.57 10.98
CA SER A 577 20.48 3.93 10.65
C SER A 577 21.64 4.42 11.52
N ALA A 578 22.09 5.65 11.23
CA ALA A 578 23.06 6.38 12.06
C ALA A 578 22.55 6.59 13.50
N CYS A 579 23.48 6.73 14.45
CA CYS A 579 23.18 7.00 15.85
C CYS A 579 24.19 8.00 16.41
N PRO A 580 23.75 9.11 17.04
CA PRO A 580 22.34 9.53 17.21
C PRO A 580 21.60 9.63 15.88
N ASN A 581 20.29 9.36 15.88
CA ASN A 581 19.45 9.46 14.69
C ASN A 581 19.45 10.89 14.12
N HIS A 582 19.54 11.04 12.81
CA HIS A 582 19.68 12.35 12.16
C HIS A 582 18.41 13.19 12.22
N GLN A 583 17.23 12.59 12.40
CA GLN A 583 15.94 13.32 12.43
C GLN A 583 15.50 13.64 13.85
N THR A 584 15.58 12.66 14.76
CA THR A 584 15.09 12.80 16.15
C THR A 584 16.18 13.17 17.15
N GLY A 585 17.46 12.93 16.82
CA GLY A 585 18.58 13.03 17.75
C GLY A 585 18.62 11.93 18.80
N ARG A 586 17.73 10.92 18.72
CA ARG A 586 17.63 9.83 19.70
C ARG A 586 18.81 8.88 19.58
N THR A 587 19.27 8.40 20.74
CA THR A 587 20.28 7.34 20.83
C THR A 587 19.60 6.02 21.19
N THR A 588 19.69 5.06 20.27
CA THR A 588 19.08 3.72 20.43
C THR A 588 20.16 2.65 20.24
N PRO A 589 20.21 1.59 21.07
CA PRO A 589 21.17 0.52 20.94
C PRO A 589 21.14 -0.12 19.55
N ILE A 590 22.32 -0.50 19.02
CA ILE A 590 22.44 -1.02 17.66
C ILE A 590 21.62 -2.29 17.44
N ASP A 591 21.49 -3.13 18.45
CA ASP A 591 20.71 -4.37 18.36
C ASP A 591 19.22 -4.10 18.39
N THR A 592 18.74 -3.12 19.17
CA THR A 592 17.33 -2.70 19.14
C THR A 592 16.96 -2.11 17.78
N ARG A 593 17.84 -1.27 17.20
CA ARG A 593 17.65 -0.78 15.82
C ARG A 593 17.51 -1.95 14.83
N ALA A 594 18.30 -3.01 15.01
CA ALA A 594 18.23 -4.20 14.17
C ALA A 594 16.96 -5.03 14.40
N VAL A 595 16.50 -5.21 15.64
CA VAL A 595 15.25 -5.92 15.95
C VAL A 595 14.08 -5.28 15.19
N VAL A 596 13.99 -3.96 15.19
CA VAL A 596 12.94 -3.22 14.47
C VAL A 596 13.13 -3.33 12.95
N ALA A 597 14.34 -3.09 12.45
CA ALA A 597 14.64 -3.14 11.02
C ALA A 597 14.48 -4.54 10.40
N MET A 598 14.69 -5.62 11.16
CA MET A 598 14.45 -7.00 10.70
C MET A 598 12.98 -7.26 10.34
N SER A 599 12.04 -6.45 10.84
CA SER A 599 10.65 -6.49 10.44
C SER A 599 10.43 -5.71 9.14
N GLY A 600 11.17 -6.08 8.10
CA GLY A 600 11.15 -5.49 6.77
C GLY A 600 12.21 -6.12 5.86
N THR A 601 12.50 -5.45 4.73
CA THR A 601 13.63 -5.76 3.86
C THR A 601 14.89 -5.14 4.48
N PHE A 602 15.60 -5.94 5.23
CA PHE A 602 16.66 -5.52 6.14
C PHE A 602 17.91 -4.95 5.46
N GLY A 603 18.40 -3.83 5.96
CA GLY A 603 19.62 -3.21 5.47
C GLY A 603 20.24 -2.25 6.49
N TYR A 604 21.24 -1.50 6.02
CA TYR A 604 21.97 -0.51 6.80
C TYR A 604 22.02 0.83 6.07
N GLU A 605 22.01 1.92 6.84
CA GLU A 605 22.12 3.29 6.33
C GLU A 605 22.90 4.13 7.33
N LEU A 606 24.22 3.90 7.39
CA LEU A 606 25.15 4.56 8.33
C LEU A 606 26.60 4.36 7.87
N ASP A 607 27.50 5.18 8.42
CA ASP A 607 28.94 4.98 8.24
C ASP A 607 29.44 3.84 9.15
N LEU A 608 29.57 2.64 8.57
CA LEU A 608 30.11 1.46 9.28
C LEU A 608 31.55 1.64 9.73
N GLY A 609 32.30 2.59 9.17
CA GLY A 609 33.66 2.91 9.56
C GLY A 609 33.77 3.53 10.96
N LYS A 610 32.68 4.17 11.42
CA LYS A 610 32.61 4.80 12.75
C LYS A 610 32.22 3.82 13.87
N LEU A 611 31.82 2.60 13.53
CA LEU A 611 31.40 1.60 14.53
C LEU A 611 32.57 1.08 15.36
N LYS A 612 32.34 0.93 16.65
CA LYS A 612 33.25 0.26 17.59
C LYS A 612 33.35 -1.24 17.28
N ARG A 613 34.39 -1.90 17.75
CA ARG A 613 34.61 -3.35 17.54
C ARG A 613 33.42 -4.21 17.99
N ALA A 614 32.81 -3.87 19.12
CA ALA A 614 31.64 -4.59 19.64
C ALA A 614 30.43 -4.44 18.69
N GLU A 615 30.19 -3.23 18.17
CA GLU A 615 29.10 -2.96 17.23
C GLU A 615 29.32 -3.66 15.88
N CYS A 616 30.57 -3.72 15.39
CA CYS A 616 30.92 -4.53 14.21
C CYS A 616 30.60 -6.03 14.42
N THR A 617 30.81 -6.55 15.62
CA THR A 617 30.44 -7.93 15.97
C THR A 617 28.93 -8.09 16.01
N ALA A 618 28.20 -7.13 16.58
CA ALA A 618 26.74 -7.09 16.58
C ALA A 618 26.18 -7.13 15.15
N VAL A 619 26.67 -6.28 14.25
CA VAL A 619 26.27 -6.25 12.83
C VAL A 619 26.43 -7.63 12.17
N LYS A 620 27.59 -8.31 12.35
CA LYS A 620 27.78 -9.67 11.83
C LYS A 620 26.73 -10.67 12.35
N ASN A 621 26.41 -10.59 13.62
CA ASN A 621 25.43 -11.46 14.26
C ASN A 621 24.01 -11.14 13.78
N GLN A 622 23.67 -9.86 13.60
CA GLN A 622 22.39 -9.39 13.08
C GLN A 622 22.17 -9.94 11.66
N ILE A 623 23.13 -9.81 10.76
CA ILE A 623 23.03 -10.33 9.39
C ILE A 623 22.83 -11.85 9.39
N LYS A 624 23.60 -12.60 10.20
CA LYS A 624 23.44 -14.07 10.33
C LYS A 624 22.03 -14.43 10.86
N ARG A 625 21.55 -13.69 11.85
CA ARG A 625 20.23 -13.91 12.44
C ARG A 625 19.15 -13.63 11.41
N PHE A 626 19.20 -12.48 10.74
CA PHE A 626 18.24 -12.13 9.71
C PHE A 626 18.18 -13.20 8.60
N LYS A 627 19.34 -13.66 8.09
CA LYS A 627 19.39 -14.71 7.07
C LYS A 627 18.74 -16.03 7.54
N ARG A 628 18.86 -16.37 8.81
CA ARG A 628 18.22 -17.57 9.39
C ARG A 628 16.70 -17.41 9.50
N LEU A 629 16.23 -16.22 9.87
CA LEU A 629 14.83 -15.93 10.15
C LEU A 629 14.06 -15.34 8.95
N ASN A 630 14.75 -15.08 7.84
CA ASN A 630 14.19 -14.34 6.72
C ASN A 630 12.95 -14.99 6.13
N ASP A 631 12.93 -16.31 5.99
CA ASP A 631 11.78 -17.01 5.42
C ASP A 631 10.54 -16.84 6.31
N LEU A 632 10.68 -17.01 7.62
CA LEU A 632 9.60 -16.77 8.59
C LEU A 632 9.12 -15.32 8.54
N ILE A 633 10.03 -14.34 8.55
CA ILE A 633 9.69 -12.90 8.51
C ILE A 633 8.98 -12.55 7.19
N ARG A 634 9.43 -13.12 6.07
CA ARG A 634 8.93 -12.81 4.73
C ARG A 634 7.58 -13.44 4.42
N THR A 635 7.35 -14.67 4.87
CA THR A 635 6.17 -15.46 4.49
C THR A 635 5.20 -15.71 5.64
N GLY A 636 5.67 -15.66 6.88
CA GLY A 636 4.85 -15.94 8.06
C GLY A 636 3.72 -14.92 8.27
N ASP A 637 2.73 -15.36 9.01
CA ASP A 637 1.65 -14.51 9.48
C ASP A 637 2.13 -13.53 10.54
N TYR A 638 1.73 -12.28 10.38
CA TYR A 638 2.10 -11.20 11.30
C TYR A 638 0.98 -10.96 12.33
N TYR A 639 1.37 -10.82 13.59
CA TYR A 639 0.48 -10.54 14.71
C TYR A 639 0.94 -9.30 15.48
N ARG A 640 0.06 -8.33 15.61
CA ARG A 640 0.22 -7.20 16.53
C ARG A 640 -0.18 -7.68 17.93
N LEU A 641 0.76 -7.68 18.87
CA LEU A 641 0.51 -8.14 20.25
C LEU A 641 0.20 -6.97 21.18
N THR A 642 0.58 -5.75 20.79
CA THR A 642 0.27 -4.51 21.49
C THR A 642 -0.13 -3.43 20.50
N ASP A 643 -0.96 -2.50 20.93
CA ASP A 643 -1.19 -1.23 20.23
C ASP A 643 -0.26 -0.17 20.85
N PRO A 644 0.67 0.44 20.06
CA PRO A 644 1.56 1.48 20.56
C PRO A 644 0.84 2.74 21.10
N ALA A 645 -0.39 2.99 20.66
CA ALA A 645 -1.20 4.10 21.15
C ALA A 645 -1.75 3.84 22.56
N GLU A 646 -2.07 2.58 22.88
CA GLU A 646 -2.59 2.17 24.18
C GLU A 646 -1.50 1.74 25.16
N ASN A 647 -0.48 1.04 24.66
CA ASN A 647 0.64 0.55 25.46
C ASN A 647 1.89 1.41 25.25
N THR A 648 2.10 2.36 26.14
CA THR A 648 3.28 3.25 26.11
C THR A 648 4.53 2.63 26.72
N TYR A 649 4.41 1.49 27.45
CA TYR A 649 5.54 0.85 28.14
C TYR A 649 6.42 0.06 27.17
N PHE A 650 5.80 -0.77 26.31
CA PHE A 650 6.51 -1.58 25.32
C PHE A 650 5.66 -1.83 24.09
N THR A 651 6.33 -2.10 22.97
CA THR A 651 5.68 -2.58 21.74
C THR A 651 6.12 -4.01 21.46
N ALA A 652 5.16 -4.89 21.16
CA ALA A 652 5.40 -6.30 20.86
C ALA A 652 4.65 -6.75 19.61
N TRP A 653 5.32 -7.58 18.80
CA TRP A 653 4.77 -8.19 17.59
C TRP A 653 5.37 -9.58 17.37
N GLN A 654 4.72 -10.37 16.55
CA GLN A 654 5.11 -11.75 16.30
C GLN A 654 4.96 -12.13 14.85
N PHE A 655 5.84 -13.01 14.38
CA PHE A 655 5.69 -13.80 13.16
C PHE A 655 5.41 -15.25 13.55
N ALA A 656 4.51 -15.93 12.84
CA ALA A 656 4.31 -17.37 12.92
C ALA A 656 4.24 -17.98 11.54
N ALA A 657 4.86 -19.14 11.34
CA ALA A 657 4.72 -19.90 10.10
C ALA A 657 3.27 -20.30 9.89
N GLU A 658 2.77 -20.31 8.66
CA GLU A 658 1.38 -20.66 8.34
C GLU A 658 0.99 -22.08 8.80
N ASP A 659 1.97 -22.99 8.86
CA ASP A 659 1.78 -24.37 9.36
C ASP A 659 2.02 -24.51 10.87
N GLY A 660 2.18 -23.41 11.59
CA GLY A 660 2.45 -23.39 13.02
C GLY A 660 3.78 -24.03 13.44
N SER A 661 4.72 -24.26 12.52
CA SER A 661 5.99 -24.93 12.83
C SER A 661 6.99 -24.08 13.59
N GLU A 662 6.90 -22.77 13.46
CA GLU A 662 7.90 -21.81 13.96
C GLU A 662 7.24 -20.48 14.32
N ALA A 663 7.75 -19.79 15.35
CA ALA A 663 7.32 -18.44 15.70
C ALA A 663 8.48 -17.58 16.22
N LEU A 664 8.45 -16.29 15.89
CA LEU A 664 9.39 -15.27 16.36
C LEU A 664 8.61 -14.13 17.01
N LEU A 665 8.74 -13.98 18.32
CA LEU A 665 8.22 -12.86 19.07
C LEU A 665 9.30 -11.80 19.22
N ASN A 666 8.93 -10.54 18.95
CA ASN A 666 9.78 -9.36 19.11
C ASN A 666 9.14 -8.40 20.12
N LEU A 667 9.98 -7.74 20.89
CA LEU A 667 9.55 -6.73 21.86
C LEU A 667 10.61 -5.64 22.00
N VAL A 668 10.15 -4.39 22.12
CA VAL A 668 10.99 -3.23 22.47
C VAL A 668 10.34 -2.51 23.65
N VAL A 669 11.09 -2.27 24.71
CA VAL A 669 10.65 -1.41 25.82
C VAL A 669 10.84 0.04 25.38
N THR A 670 9.74 0.76 25.22
CA THR A 670 9.73 2.14 24.72
C THR A 670 9.81 3.17 25.83
N HIS A 671 9.29 2.83 27.01
CA HIS A 671 9.23 3.74 28.16
C HIS A 671 9.59 3.03 29.46
N PRO A 672 10.89 2.85 29.76
CA PRO A 672 11.32 2.20 30.98
C PRO A 672 10.73 2.86 32.23
N GLN A 673 10.26 2.05 33.15
CA GLN A 673 9.60 2.49 34.39
C GLN A 673 10.40 2.03 35.64
N ALA A 674 10.33 2.82 36.70
CA ALA A 674 10.83 2.36 38.00
C ALA A 674 9.87 1.31 38.56
N ASN A 675 10.41 0.17 39.05
CA ASN A 675 9.63 -0.94 39.57
C ASN A 675 8.50 -1.38 38.59
N PRO A 676 8.85 -1.78 37.34
CA PRO A 676 7.87 -2.06 36.31
C PRO A 676 7.08 -3.33 36.64
N LEU A 677 5.86 -3.39 36.08
CA LEU A 677 5.08 -4.62 36.12
C LEU A 677 5.76 -5.69 35.22
N PRO A 678 5.62 -6.98 35.53
CA PRO A 678 6.08 -8.04 34.67
C PRO A 678 5.43 -7.94 33.28
N ILE A 679 6.22 -8.13 32.23
CA ILE A 679 5.70 -8.23 30.85
C ILE A 679 5.23 -9.65 30.63
N HIS A 680 3.93 -9.82 30.47
CA HIS A 680 3.28 -11.09 30.18
C HIS A 680 2.71 -11.07 28.76
N LEU A 681 3.08 -12.06 27.93
CA LEU A 681 2.64 -12.16 26.54
C LEU A 681 2.21 -13.57 26.18
N CYS A 682 1.08 -13.68 25.47
CA CYS A 682 0.63 -14.91 24.84
C CYS A 682 1.05 -14.91 23.35
N PHE A 683 1.48 -16.07 22.89
CA PHE A 683 1.75 -16.28 21.45
C PHE A 683 0.45 -16.42 20.64
N ARG A 684 0.59 -16.36 19.33
CA ARG A 684 -0.50 -16.52 18.36
C ARG A 684 -0.05 -17.46 17.23
N GLY A 685 -1.02 -18.05 16.51
CA GLY A 685 -0.74 -18.87 15.32
C GLY A 685 0.02 -20.17 15.58
N LEU A 686 -0.06 -20.72 16.80
CA LEU A 686 0.53 -21.99 17.18
C LEU A 686 -0.52 -23.10 17.21
N GLU A 687 -0.12 -24.36 17.04
CA GLU A 687 -0.98 -25.53 17.20
C GLU A 687 -1.11 -25.89 18.68
N GLU A 688 -2.32 -25.93 19.23
CA GLU A 688 -2.59 -26.17 20.64
C GLU A 688 -1.96 -27.45 21.20
N ASN A 689 -2.03 -28.53 20.40
CA ASN A 689 -1.60 -29.87 20.82
C ASN A 689 -0.12 -30.16 20.49
N ALA A 690 0.57 -29.23 19.84
CA ALA A 690 2.00 -29.38 19.55
C ALA A 690 2.86 -29.01 20.74
N VAL A 691 4.10 -29.49 20.75
CA VAL A 691 5.12 -29.10 21.72
C VAL A 691 6.12 -28.17 21.02
N TYR A 692 6.41 -27.05 21.65
CA TYR A 692 7.37 -26.04 21.16
C TYR A 692 8.56 -25.95 22.08
N GLU A 693 9.74 -25.85 21.49
CA GLU A 693 10.98 -25.58 22.23
C GLU A 693 11.41 -24.13 22.01
N LEU A 694 11.73 -23.45 23.08
CA LEU A 694 12.33 -22.12 23.06
C LEU A 694 13.81 -22.26 22.68
N ASP A 695 14.12 -22.21 21.39
CA ASP A 695 15.46 -22.47 20.86
C ASP A 695 16.30 -21.21 20.71
N GLY A 696 15.70 -20.03 20.80
CA GLY A 696 16.38 -18.73 20.77
C GLY A 696 15.79 -17.76 21.79
N ILE A 697 16.67 -17.22 22.64
CA ILE A 697 16.36 -16.10 23.52
C ILE A 697 17.49 -15.10 23.39
N ASP A 698 17.17 -13.89 22.93
CA ASP A 698 18.13 -12.82 22.79
C ASP A 698 17.59 -11.56 23.51
N TYR A 699 18.35 -11.08 24.50
CA TYR A 699 18.11 -9.83 25.19
C TYR A 699 19.14 -8.79 24.75
N PHE A 700 18.70 -7.61 24.33
CA PHE A 700 19.56 -6.59 23.76
C PHE A 700 19.40 -5.26 24.46
N GLY A 701 20.49 -4.49 24.56
CA GLY A 701 20.50 -3.15 25.14
C GLY A 701 20.19 -3.10 26.65
N SER A 702 19.93 -4.23 27.28
CA SER A 702 19.67 -4.27 28.72
C SER A 702 20.97 -4.22 29.50
N GLN A 703 21.04 -3.31 30.49
CA GLN A 703 22.16 -3.23 31.45
C GLN A 703 22.10 -4.35 32.47
N TYR A 704 20.92 -4.81 32.81
CA TYR A 704 20.65 -5.92 33.74
C TYR A 704 19.49 -6.75 33.20
N VAL A 705 19.68 -8.06 33.17
CA VAL A 705 18.62 -9.04 33.10
C VAL A 705 18.58 -9.68 34.45
N HIS A 706 17.50 -9.49 35.23
CA HIS A 706 17.35 -10.26 36.45
C HIS A 706 17.11 -11.71 36.09
N ASP A 707 18.14 -12.55 36.27
CA ASP A 707 17.97 -14.00 36.27
C ASP A 707 17.04 -14.35 37.42
N VAL A 708 15.80 -14.65 37.09
CA VAL A 708 14.85 -15.26 38.03
C VAL A 708 15.18 -16.75 38.05
N GLU A 709 15.42 -17.33 39.21
CA GLU A 709 15.84 -18.72 39.38
C GLU A 709 14.93 -19.71 38.64
N ASP A 710 13.64 -19.35 38.43
CA ASP A 710 12.63 -20.10 37.66
C ASP A 710 12.22 -19.38 36.34
N GLY A 711 13.07 -18.50 35.80
CA GLY A 711 12.78 -17.74 34.55
C GLY A 711 12.86 -18.61 33.30
N ILE A 712 12.35 -18.04 32.19
CA ILE A 712 12.44 -18.70 30.89
C ILE A 712 13.89 -18.81 30.41
N HIS A 713 14.27 -19.98 29.90
CA HIS A 713 15.61 -20.21 29.33
C HIS A 713 15.55 -21.05 28.06
N LYS A 714 16.59 -20.96 27.27
CA LYS A 714 16.75 -21.74 26.05
C LYS A 714 16.64 -23.26 26.33
N GLY A 715 15.91 -23.98 25.49
CA GLY A 715 15.68 -25.42 25.60
C GLY A 715 14.42 -25.79 26.41
N MET A 716 13.75 -24.82 27.05
CA MET A 716 12.45 -25.09 27.69
C MET A 716 11.42 -25.49 26.64
N ARG A 717 10.54 -26.41 27.04
CA ARG A 717 9.45 -26.93 26.19
C ARG A 717 8.11 -26.59 26.79
N PHE A 718 7.19 -26.18 25.94
CA PHE A 718 5.84 -25.81 26.29
C PHE A 718 4.84 -26.44 25.32
N SER A 719 3.65 -26.77 25.78
CA SER A 719 2.56 -27.08 24.88
C SER A 719 2.11 -25.81 24.15
N GLY A 720 1.61 -25.94 22.91
CA GLY A 720 1.04 -24.82 22.19
C GLY A 720 -0.07 -24.14 22.98
N SER A 721 -0.95 -24.92 23.65
CA SER A 721 -2.00 -24.38 24.51
C SER A 721 -1.46 -23.55 25.67
N THR A 722 -0.33 -23.93 26.30
CA THR A 722 0.32 -23.11 27.33
C THR A 722 0.76 -21.75 26.74
N LEU A 723 1.41 -21.75 25.58
CA LEU A 723 1.88 -20.52 24.92
C LEU A 723 0.75 -19.62 24.45
N LEU A 724 -0.35 -20.22 23.97
CA LEU A 724 -1.51 -19.48 23.45
C LEU A 724 -2.37 -18.86 24.57
N TYR A 725 -2.53 -19.54 25.69
CA TYR A 725 -3.50 -19.17 26.73
C TYR A 725 -2.88 -18.73 28.05
N ALA A 726 -1.79 -19.36 28.48
CA ALA A 726 -1.06 -18.95 29.68
C ALA A 726 0.09 -17.98 29.38
N GLY A 727 0.70 -18.07 28.19
CA GLY A 727 1.78 -17.19 27.77
C GLY A 727 3.10 -17.39 28.52
N LEU A 728 3.99 -16.41 28.36
CA LEU A 728 5.28 -16.35 29.06
C LEU A 728 5.44 -15.01 29.78
N VAL A 729 6.10 -15.03 30.92
CA VAL A 729 6.54 -13.84 31.63
C VAL A 729 8.00 -13.57 31.30
N LEU A 730 8.29 -12.35 30.84
CA LEU A 730 9.64 -11.92 30.51
C LEU A 730 10.35 -11.35 31.74
N PRO A 731 11.69 -11.48 31.84
CA PRO A 731 12.45 -10.84 32.90
C PRO A 731 12.38 -9.32 32.77
N GLN A 732 12.64 -8.63 33.87
CA GLN A 732 12.73 -7.18 33.84
C GLN A 732 13.98 -6.74 33.08
N LEU A 733 13.78 -5.78 32.17
CA LEU A 733 14.82 -5.21 31.34
C LEU A 733 15.05 -3.75 31.74
N PHE A 734 16.32 -3.38 31.86
CA PHE A 734 16.72 -2.04 32.26
C PHE A 734 17.69 -1.44 31.23
N GLY A 735 17.56 -0.17 30.99
CA GLY A 735 18.38 0.57 30.02
C GLY A 735 17.54 1.38 29.06
N ASP A 736 18.22 2.01 28.08
CA ASP A 736 17.57 2.79 27.06
C ASP A 736 17.11 1.87 25.93
N TYR A 737 15.79 1.75 25.77
CA TYR A 737 15.15 0.97 24.69
C TYR A 737 15.66 -0.48 24.58
N PRO A 738 15.67 -1.27 25.66
CA PRO A 738 16.06 -2.68 25.57
C PRO A 738 15.03 -3.45 24.74
N SER A 739 15.51 -4.49 24.05
CA SER A 739 14.67 -5.32 23.20
C SER A 739 14.88 -6.81 23.42
N VAL A 740 13.89 -7.60 23.01
CA VAL A 740 13.86 -9.06 23.14
C VAL A 740 13.46 -9.69 21.83
N GLN A 741 14.10 -10.81 21.47
CA GLN A 741 13.60 -11.75 20.48
C GLN A 741 13.50 -13.14 21.11
N LEU A 742 12.31 -13.77 20.99
CA LEU A 742 12.08 -15.17 21.39
C LEU A 742 11.75 -15.98 20.14
N HIS A 743 12.47 -17.07 19.94
CA HIS A 743 12.28 -17.96 18.80
C HIS A 743 11.82 -19.33 19.28
N LEU A 744 10.68 -19.80 18.75
CA LEU A 744 10.06 -21.07 19.06
C LEU A 744 10.07 -21.98 17.84
N THR A 745 10.40 -23.26 18.03
CA THR A 745 10.25 -24.29 16.99
C THR A 745 9.47 -25.46 17.51
N ARG A 746 8.54 -25.98 16.68
CA ARG A 746 7.77 -27.18 16.97
C ARG A 746 8.68 -28.41 17.01
N LYS A 747 8.48 -29.25 18.03
CA LYS A 747 9.19 -30.51 18.23
C LYS A 747 8.18 -31.65 18.18
N GLY A 748 8.22 -32.43 17.14
CA GLY A 748 7.61 -33.74 16.91
C GLY A 748 6.17 -33.94 17.31
#